data_acd30baf59d7fd696149b0e6355b51be
#
_entry.id   acd30baf59d7fd696149b0e6355b51be
#
_cell.length_a   1.000
_cell.length_b   1.000
_cell.length_c   1.000
_cell.angle_alpha   90.00
_cell.angle_beta   90.00
_cell.angle_gamma   90.00
#
_symmetry.space_group_name_H-M   'P 1'
#
loop_
_entity.id
_entity.type
_entity.pdbx_description
1 polymer ?
#
loop_
_entity_poly.entity_id
_entity_poly.type
_entity_poly.pdbx_seq_one_letter_code
_entity_poly.pdbx_strand_id
1 'polypeptide(L)'
;MKHLLFSLLLFMLLPLTIFAQQIDVTGSVVDSHGEPLIGVSIKTPGSNHGTVTDMDGNFKISVNKGQVLEFSYVGFKTSREKASGPNLHVVMSEDAHLVDEVIATGYGSVSRKNLTTSIDKVNADDVVKTGITNMSQMLMGRAAGLQATMASAQPGGNVNITIRGGGEPLYVVDGVVLPSSSLESSSGGSTTVMPSSINRSGLAGLNPDDIESIEVLKDASASIYGINAANGVILITTKSGKAGKMRVSYDGSMSVVKNYSYIHSLNAQEYMTYANLFKKEQYLYNNKMAPYGPNAYDNGNTDVFSSEQIASAQTTDWLGQILRTGSISSHNVTVQGGSDKLQYYTSGNYYKQEGTVKNNSYERFILRSNVTAQVFPWMKITTSLNYNRNNNNNGTVGGTSEGRGAAASGCLSAALLYPSNLPIYDKDGNYETFMTIPNPVGMLEMTDRSNTDGFNANFTFDFDIIHRMLTAKLLYGYNKENEERYVYIPSNVYFDQMFRSRGSIQSDKRDNSTMEATVSFDHSFFNDALVFNAVAGLGRYFNHSHGLGISYTDINDALNNDNISAATGTKNISSYRTSDEKRSQFGRVSLDFLDRYAVTATLRRDGTDKFFKGEKYSWFPSVSAAWKMFNEKFIKSVKWINMLKLRASYGETGNDNLGTTLYGAYSAFGTHVMFDNNTTDYVPYYLVSKDYPNVTWEKTTMKNIGLDFSVLKDRVSGSFDYFWNDVTNML
;
A
#
# COMPACT_ATOMS: atom_id res chain seq x y z
N MET A 1 -0.44 2.18 -65.73
CA MET A 1 -0.13 2.82 -64.42
C MET A 1 -0.32 1.91 -63.20
N LYS A 2 -1.32 1.01 -63.14
CA LYS A 2 -1.50 0.11 -61.94
C LYS A 2 -0.40 -0.95 -61.80
N HIS A 3 0.21 -1.41 -62.87
CA HIS A 3 1.28 -2.44 -62.81
C HIS A 3 2.65 -1.86 -62.45
N LEU A 4 2.90 -0.56 -62.73
CA LEU A 4 4.15 0.11 -62.33
C LEU A 4 4.22 0.42 -60.85
N LEU A 5 3.07 0.75 -60.21
CA LEU A 5 2.99 0.98 -58.78
C LEU A 5 3.16 -0.32 -57.97
N PHE A 6 2.69 -1.44 -58.51
CA PHE A 6 2.84 -2.75 -57.85
C PHE A 6 4.29 -3.27 -57.89
N SER A 7 4.99 -3.00 -59.00
CA SER A 7 6.43 -3.31 -59.14
C SER A 7 7.32 -2.45 -58.25
N LEU A 8 6.95 -1.17 -58.05
CA LEU A 8 7.66 -0.26 -57.13
C LEU A 8 7.45 -0.60 -55.68
N LEU A 9 6.25 -1.09 -55.32
CA LEU A 9 5.94 -1.57 -53.96
C LEU A 9 6.64 -2.90 -53.62
N LEU A 10 6.83 -3.77 -54.62
CA LEU A 10 7.53 -5.04 -54.43
C LEU A 10 9.05 -4.86 -54.32
N PHE A 11 9.60 -3.77 -54.90
CA PHE A 11 11.03 -3.44 -54.79
C PHE A 11 11.37 -2.78 -53.42
N MET A 12 10.39 -2.21 -52.71
CA MET A 12 10.54 -1.65 -51.38
C MET A 12 10.46 -2.72 -50.25
N LEU A 13 10.11 -3.97 -50.55
CA LEU A 13 10.01 -5.09 -49.62
C LEU A 13 11.22 -6.05 -49.67
N LEU A 14 12.29 -5.66 -50.32
CA LEU A 14 13.57 -6.39 -50.16
C LEU A 14 14.10 -6.11 -48.74
N PRO A 15 14.20 -7.10 -47.83
CA PRO A 15 14.86 -6.88 -46.59
C PRO A 15 16.33 -6.61 -46.87
N LEU A 16 16.76 -5.37 -46.55
CA LEU A 16 18.18 -5.07 -46.39
C LEU A 16 18.65 -5.90 -45.19
N THR A 17 19.08 -7.13 -45.47
CA THR A 17 19.85 -7.92 -44.50
C THR A 17 21.19 -7.19 -44.34
N ILE A 18 21.21 -6.25 -43.39
CA ILE A 18 22.45 -5.73 -42.84
C ILE A 18 23.11 -6.90 -42.14
N PHE A 19 24.08 -7.55 -42.75
CA PHE A 19 24.96 -8.48 -42.06
C PHE A 19 25.71 -7.68 -41.00
N ALA A 20 25.22 -7.71 -39.76
CA ALA A 20 25.96 -7.19 -38.65
C ALA A 20 27.24 -8.00 -38.50
N GLN A 21 28.37 -7.38 -38.72
CA GLN A 21 29.68 -8.00 -38.62
C GLN A 21 29.90 -8.42 -37.16
N GLN A 22 29.85 -9.71 -36.88
CA GLN A 22 30.17 -10.25 -35.58
C GLN A 22 31.68 -10.14 -35.36
N ILE A 23 32.07 -9.61 -34.22
CA ILE A 23 33.45 -9.44 -33.79
C ILE A 23 33.66 -10.12 -32.44
N ASP A 24 34.84 -10.70 -32.25
CA ASP A 24 35.32 -11.13 -30.96
C ASP A 24 35.91 -9.93 -30.21
N VAL A 25 35.28 -9.54 -29.14
CA VAL A 25 35.80 -8.49 -28.24
C VAL A 25 36.50 -9.18 -27.09
N THR A 26 37.76 -8.92 -26.91
CA THR A 26 38.57 -9.27 -25.74
C THR A 26 38.83 -8.00 -24.94
N GLY A 27 39.08 -8.11 -23.68
CA GLY A 27 39.39 -6.93 -22.86
C GLY A 27 39.68 -7.28 -21.40
N SER A 28 39.95 -6.26 -20.62
CA SER A 28 40.15 -6.37 -19.19
C SER A 28 39.28 -5.38 -18.43
N VAL A 29 38.83 -5.77 -17.25
CA VAL A 29 38.07 -4.94 -16.33
C VAL A 29 38.87 -4.76 -15.05
N VAL A 30 39.11 -3.50 -14.69
CA VAL A 30 39.85 -3.12 -13.49
C VAL A 30 39.04 -2.13 -12.64
N ASP A 31 39.40 -1.96 -11.39
CA ASP A 31 38.88 -0.89 -10.53
C ASP A 31 39.60 0.45 -10.78
N SER A 32 39.21 1.50 -10.04
CA SER A 32 39.81 2.84 -10.11
C SER A 32 41.30 2.88 -9.64
N HIS A 33 41.81 1.83 -9.04
CA HIS A 33 43.18 1.67 -8.60
C HIS A 33 44.02 0.80 -9.54
N GLY A 34 43.37 0.26 -10.61
CA GLY A 34 43.99 -0.63 -11.57
C GLY A 34 44.08 -2.10 -11.14
N GLU A 35 43.39 -2.50 -10.07
CA GLU A 35 43.32 -3.90 -9.64
C GLU A 35 42.28 -4.67 -10.51
N PRO A 36 42.60 -5.90 -10.99
CA PRO A 36 41.70 -6.67 -11.85
C PRO A 36 40.46 -7.12 -11.09
N LEU A 37 39.28 -6.97 -11.70
CA LEU A 37 37.97 -7.38 -11.15
C LEU A 37 37.56 -8.75 -11.67
N ILE A 38 37.51 -9.74 -10.78
CA ILE A 38 37.20 -11.15 -11.06
C ILE A 38 35.68 -11.34 -10.99
N GLY A 39 35.08 -12.01 -12.00
CA GLY A 39 33.67 -12.36 -11.96
C GLY A 39 32.71 -11.23 -12.33
N VAL A 40 33.19 -10.17 -12.96
CA VAL A 40 32.34 -9.11 -13.54
C VAL A 40 31.42 -9.71 -14.59
N SER A 41 30.12 -9.54 -14.45
CA SER A 41 29.15 -9.98 -15.45
C SER A 41 29.13 -9.00 -16.62
N ILE A 42 29.31 -9.51 -17.82
CA ILE A 42 29.33 -8.76 -19.06
C ILE A 42 28.22 -9.29 -19.95
N LYS A 43 27.25 -8.47 -20.31
CA LYS A 43 26.10 -8.87 -21.13
C LYS A 43 25.71 -7.79 -22.12
N THR A 44 25.01 -8.18 -23.16
CA THR A 44 24.36 -7.25 -24.07
C THR A 44 22.94 -6.92 -23.57
N PRO A 45 22.59 -5.64 -23.39
CA PRO A 45 21.25 -5.26 -22.90
C PRO A 45 20.15 -5.89 -23.75
N GLY A 46 19.17 -6.52 -23.06
CA GLY A 46 18.03 -7.19 -23.72
C GLY A 46 18.32 -8.58 -24.30
N SER A 47 19.48 -9.19 -23.98
CA SER A 47 19.86 -10.52 -24.46
C SER A 47 20.37 -11.39 -23.29
N ASN A 48 20.18 -12.70 -23.40
CA ASN A 48 20.78 -13.68 -22.46
C ASN A 48 22.24 -14.02 -22.84
N HIS A 49 22.82 -13.34 -23.82
CA HIS A 49 24.21 -13.54 -24.25
C HIS A 49 25.15 -12.73 -23.38
N GLY A 50 26.05 -13.38 -22.67
CA GLY A 50 27.00 -12.74 -21.76
C GLY A 50 28.17 -13.64 -21.42
N THR A 51 29.17 -13.06 -20.76
CA THR A 51 30.38 -13.73 -20.22
C THR A 51 30.72 -13.15 -18.85
N VAL A 52 31.73 -13.70 -18.18
CA VAL A 52 32.28 -13.15 -16.93
C VAL A 52 33.78 -13.01 -17.06
N THR A 53 34.39 -12.10 -16.27
CA THR A 53 35.85 -11.94 -16.23
C THR A 53 36.50 -13.11 -15.47
N ASP A 54 37.71 -13.49 -15.93
CA ASP A 54 38.58 -14.48 -15.30
C ASP A 54 39.33 -13.94 -14.06
N MET A 55 40.29 -14.73 -13.53
CA MET A 55 41.10 -14.36 -12.34
C MET A 55 41.99 -13.13 -12.55
N ASP A 56 42.35 -12.83 -13.79
CA ASP A 56 43.15 -11.68 -14.18
C ASP A 56 42.29 -10.49 -14.66
N GLY A 57 40.97 -10.57 -14.47
CA GLY A 57 40.00 -9.55 -14.91
C GLY A 57 39.76 -9.54 -16.44
N ASN A 58 40.28 -10.51 -17.20
CA ASN A 58 40.11 -10.55 -18.65
C ASN A 58 38.76 -11.21 -19.05
N PHE A 59 38.23 -10.79 -20.20
CA PHE A 59 37.04 -11.39 -20.77
C PHE A 59 37.13 -11.56 -22.28
N LYS A 60 36.30 -12.45 -22.80
CA LYS A 60 36.06 -12.61 -24.25
C LYS A 60 34.58 -12.80 -24.52
N ILE A 61 34.03 -12.02 -25.47
CA ILE A 61 32.63 -12.11 -25.89
C ILE A 61 32.50 -11.84 -27.37
N SER A 62 31.67 -12.62 -28.08
CA SER A 62 31.39 -12.44 -29.51
C SER A 62 30.11 -11.64 -29.68
N VAL A 63 30.17 -10.45 -30.24
CA VAL A 63 29.03 -9.52 -30.39
C VAL A 63 29.09 -8.78 -31.73
N ASN A 64 27.99 -8.14 -32.08
CA ASN A 64 27.97 -7.28 -33.30
C ASN A 64 28.79 -6.01 -33.05
N LYS A 65 29.57 -5.60 -34.07
CA LYS A 65 30.38 -4.38 -34.02
C LYS A 65 29.51 -3.16 -33.68
N GLY A 66 29.90 -2.42 -32.66
CA GLY A 66 29.17 -1.24 -32.15
C GLY A 66 28.05 -1.55 -31.16
N GLN A 67 27.80 -2.81 -30.83
CA GLN A 67 26.83 -3.21 -29.80
C GLN A 67 27.29 -2.75 -28.41
N VAL A 68 26.36 -2.32 -27.56
CA VAL A 68 26.66 -1.92 -26.19
C VAL A 68 26.84 -3.16 -25.32
N LEU A 69 27.95 -3.20 -24.58
CA LEU A 69 28.22 -4.15 -23.53
C LEU A 69 27.96 -3.50 -22.17
N GLU A 70 27.23 -4.18 -21.30
CA GLU A 70 26.94 -3.76 -19.94
C GLU A 70 27.79 -4.60 -18.97
N PHE A 71 28.61 -3.91 -18.18
CA PHE A 71 29.50 -4.49 -17.18
C PHE A 71 28.86 -4.26 -15.80
N SER A 72 28.54 -5.33 -15.09
CA SER A 72 27.97 -5.25 -13.75
C SER A 72 28.73 -6.12 -12.77
N TYR A 73 29.05 -5.55 -11.61
CA TYR A 73 29.76 -6.23 -10.52
C TYR A 73 29.24 -5.73 -9.19
N VAL A 74 29.16 -6.62 -8.19
CA VAL A 74 28.67 -6.26 -6.85
C VAL A 74 29.62 -5.25 -6.22
N GLY A 75 29.08 -4.09 -5.81
CA GLY A 75 29.87 -2.99 -5.23
C GLY A 75 30.46 -2.01 -6.25
N PHE A 76 30.14 -2.12 -7.53
CA PHE A 76 30.60 -1.22 -8.58
C PHE A 76 29.43 -0.65 -9.43
N LYS A 77 29.60 0.58 -9.89
CA LYS A 77 28.65 1.20 -10.83
C LYS A 77 28.63 0.43 -12.14
N THR A 78 27.44 0.10 -12.63
CA THR A 78 27.27 -0.51 -13.95
C THR A 78 27.87 0.39 -15.01
N SER A 79 28.86 -0.09 -15.76
CA SER A 79 29.47 0.60 -16.90
C SER A 79 28.87 0.09 -18.22
N ARG A 80 28.75 0.97 -19.21
CA ARG A 80 28.25 0.62 -20.55
C ARG A 80 29.23 1.12 -21.59
N GLU A 81 29.84 0.17 -22.31
CA GLU A 81 30.84 0.45 -23.33
C GLU A 81 30.41 -0.11 -24.69
N LYS A 82 30.76 0.56 -25.76
CA LYS A 82 30.50 0.07 -27.13
C LYS A 82 31.58 -0.90 -27.56
N ALA A 83 31.19 -2.02 -28.13
CA ALA A 83 32.06 -3.01 -28.77
C ALA A 83 32.65 -2.45 -30.07
N SER A 84 33.72 -1.65 -29.97
CA SER A 84 34.34 -0.96 -31.10
C SER A 84 35.47 -1.76 -31.75
N GLY A 85 36.02 -2.77 -31.06
CA GLY A 85 37.13 -3.60 -31.59
C GLY A 85 37.68 -4.56 -30.52
N PRO A 86 38.73 -5.33 -30.83
CA PRO A 86 39.43 -6.14 -29.84
C PRO A 86 40.19 -5.24 -28.87
N ASN A 87 40.39 -5.73 -27.62
CA ASN A 87 41.10 -5.08 -26.50
C ASN A 87 40.34 -3.88 -25.89
N LEU A 88 39.17 -4.15 -25.35
CA LEU A 88 38.39 -3.18 -24.56
C LEU A 88 38.90 -3.14 -23.10
N HIS A 89 39.43 -1.99 -22.69
CA HIS A 89 39.81 -1.77 -21.29
C HIS A 89 38.72 -0.99 -20.57
N VAL A 90 38.14 -1.58 -19.53
CA VAL A 90 37.04 -0.99 -18.76
C VAL A 90 37.47 -0.74 -17.34
N VAL A 91 37.39 0.52 -16.90
CA VAL A 91 37.60 0.91 -15.51
C VAL A 91 36.25 1.06 -14.85
N MET A 92 35.94 0.22 -13.88
CA MET A 92 34.72 0.34 -13.08
C MET A 92 35.01 1.18 -11.84
N SER A 93 34.16 2.15 -11.58
CA SER A 93 34.22 2.92 -10.34
C SER A 93 33.40 2.21 -9.26
N GLU A 94 33.94 2.18 -8.06
CA GLU A 94 33.23 1.64 -6.89
C GLU A 94 31.91 2.36 -6.70
N ASP A 95 30.88 1.60 -6.36
CA ASP A 95 29.58 2.14 -6.05
C ASP A 95 29.54 2.60 -4.59
N ALA A 96 29.97 3.83 -4.36
CA ALA A 96 30.02 4.47 -3.03
C ALA A 96 28.60 4.83 -2.49
N HIS A 97 27.54 4.25 -3.06
CA HIS A 97 26.17 4.68 -2.84
C HIS A 97 25.65 4.59 -1.40
N LEU A 98 26.23 3.75 -0.53
CA LEU A 98 25.73 3.64 0.84
C LEU A 98 26.12 4.81 1.75
N VAL A 99 27.25 5.46 1.50
CA VAL A 99 27.76 6.53 2.38
C VAL A 99 27.24 7.91 1.97
N ASP A 100 27.09 8.16 0.68
CA ASP A 100 26.64 9.45 0.13
C ASP A 100 25.15 9.47 -0.25
N GLU A 101 24.41 8.40 0.05
CA GLU A 101 22.98 8.33 -0.21
C GLU A 101 22.22 9.46 0.49
N VAL A 102 21.43 10.20 -0.28
CA VAL A 102 20.58 11.28 0.23
C VAL A 102 19.25 10.68 0.69
N ILE A 103 18.87 11.00 1.92
CA ILE A 103 17.66 10.50 2.59
C ILE A 103 16.75 11.68 2.91
N ALA A 104 15.48 11.58 2.53
CA ALA A 104 14.49 12.56 2.90
C ALA A 104 14.16 12.44 4.41
N THR A 105 14.16 13.58 5.11
CA THR A 105 13.91 13.66 6.56
C THR A 105 12.68 14.51 6.88
N GLY A 106 11.76 14.62 5.94
CA GLY A 106 10.56 15.42 6.03
C GLY A 106 10.75 16.82 5.47
N TYR A 107 11.27 17.74 6.24
CA TYR A 107 11.51 19.12 5.83
C TYR A 107 12.99 19.33 5.45
N GLY A 108 13.46 18.55 4.49
CA GLY A 108 14.84 18.57 3.99
C GLY A 108 15.36 17.18 3.69
N SER A 109 16.60 17.11 3.24
CA SER A 109 17.31 15.88 2.96
C SER A 109 18.70 15.91 3.58
N VAL A 110 19.17 14.75 4.03
CA VAL A 110 20.46 14.61 4.71
C VAL A 110 21.16 13.39 4.14
N SER A 111 22.48 13.43 3.98
CA SER A 111 23.23 12.23 3.59
C SER A 111 23.17 11.17 4.72
N ARG A 112 23.18 9.89 4.35
CA ARG A 112 23.09 8.75 5.30
C ARG A 112 24.15 8.85 6.41
N LYS A 113 25.36 9.33 6.09
CA LYS A 113 26.43 9.52 7.07
C LYS A 113 26.08 10.51 8.18
N ASN A 114 25.23 11.51 7.87
CA ASN A 114 24.86 12.60 8.77
C ASN A 114 23.55 12.32 9.53
N LEU A 115 22.85 11.23 9.24
CA LEU A 115 21.65 10.85 9.95
C LEU A 115 21.92 10.58 11.43
N THR A 116 21.13 11.20 12.31
CA THR A 116 21.13 11.00 13.76
C THR A 116 20.05 10.01 14.22
N THR A 117 19.18 9.58 13.29
CA THR A 117 17.96 8.81 13.54
C THR A 117 17.92 7.53 12.70
N SER A 118 16.94 6.65 12.96
CA SER A 118 16.75 5.38 12.25
C SER A 118 15.77 5.56 11.08
N ILE A 119 16.30 5.69 9.87
CA ILE A 119 15.53 5.80 8.63
C ILE A 119 16.05 4.77 7.63
N ASP A 120 15.14 3.94 7.10
CA ASP A 120 15.45 3.08 5.97
C ASP A 120 14.91 3.70 4.68
N LYS A 121 15.67 3.56 3.59
CA LYS A 121 15.26 3.96 2.26
C LYS A 121 15.10 2.73 1.38
N VAL A 122 13.99 2.68 0.66
CA VAL A 122 13.70 1.68 -0.36
C VAL A 122 13.67 2.37 -1.72
N ASN A 123 14.58 1.97 -2.61
CA ASN A 123 14.59 2.47 -3.98
C ASN A 123 13.48 1.76 -4.78
N ALA A 124 12.57 2.54 -5.35
CA ALA A 124 11.43 1.99 -6.05
C ALA A 124 11.82 1.20 -7.30
N ASP A 125 12.80 1.65 -8.06
CA ASP A 125 13.24 0.98 -9.29
C ASP A 125 13.74 -0.46 -9.06
N ASP A 126 14.27 -0.78 -7.88
CA ASP A 126 14.71 -2.14 -7.53
C ASP A 126 13.53 -3.07 -7.23
N VAL A 127 12.40 -2.52 -6.84
CA VAL A 127 11.20 -3.27 -6.45
C VAL A 127 10.26 -3.46 -7.65
N VAL A 128 10.08 -2.45 -8.48
CA VAL A 128 9.22 -2.51 -9.67
C VAL A 128 9.68 -3.59 -10.65
N LYS A 129 10.99 -3.82 -10.78
CA LYS A 129 11.57 -4.90 -11.60
C LYS A 129 11.07 -6.30 -11.21
N THR A 130 10.53 -6.49 -10.01
CA THR A 130 9.99 -7.78 -9.54
C THR A 130 8.52 -8.00 -9.93
N GLY A 131 7.91 -7.09 -10.68
CA GLY A 131 6.51 -7.20 -11.12
C GLY A 131 5.46 -6.91 -10.04
N ILE A 132 5.85 -6.23 -8.97
CA ILE A 132 4.94 -5.79 -7.90
C ILE A 132 4.11 -4.62 -8.41
N THR A 133 2.79 -4.75 -8.31
CA THR A 133 1.83 -3.78 -8.84
C THR A 133 1.04 -3.04 -7.76
N ASN A 134 1.23 -3.42 -6.49
CA ASN A 134 0.61 -2.79 -5.32
C ASN A 134 1.69 -2.05 -4.51
N MET A 135 1.44 -0.76 -4.24
CA MET A 135 2.35 0.12 -3.50
C MET A 135 2.76 -0.45 -2.13
N SER A 136 1.78 -0.98 -1.37
CA SER A 136 2.05 -1.53 -0.04
C SER A 136 2.89 -2.81 -0.07
N GLN A 137 2.81 -3.59 -1.15
CA GLN A 137 3.63 -4.79 -1.34
C GLN A 137 5.11 -4.46 -1.60
N MET A 138 5.41 -3.26 -2.12
CA MET A 138 6.80 -2.82 -2.34
C MET A 138 7.63 -2.82 -1.06
N LEU A 139 6.99 -2.68 0.09
CA LEU A 139 7.65 -2.58 1.39
C LEU A 139 7.87 -3.94 2.07
N MET A 140 7.28 -5.03 1.55
CA MET A 140 7.41 -6.36 2.15
C MET A 140 8.85 -6.84 2.16
N GLY A 141 9.42 -7.07 3.37
CA GLY A 141 10.78 -7.58 3.55
C GLY A 141 11.90 -6.60 3.14
N ARG A 142 11.60 -5.30 2.95
CA ARG A 142 12.54 -4.30 2.43
C ARG A 142 13.09 -3.34 3.49
N ALA A 143 12.42 -3.20 4.62
CA ALA A 143 12.88 -2.34 5.71
C ALA A 143 12.87 -3.11 7.04
N ALA A 144 13.96 -3.02 7.79
CA ALA A 144 14.08 -3.69 9.08
C ALA A 144 13.06 -3.12 10.09
N GLY A 145 12.34 -4.01 10.80
CA GLY A 145 11.30 -3.62 11.75
C GLY A 145 9.98 -3.18 11.11
N LEU A 146 9.84 -3.25 9.79
CA LEU A 146 8.59 -3.07 9.08
C LEU A 146 7.99 -4.46 8.79
N GLN A 147 6.74 -4.65 9.18
CA GLN A 147 5.95 -5.83 8.84
C GLN A 147 4.87 -5.41 7.86
N ALA A 148 4.76 -6.13 6.77
CA ALA A 148 3.71 -5.95 5.77
C ALA A 148 3.00 -7.29 5.60
N THR A 149 1.73 -7.34 5.98
CA THR A 149 0.92 -8.56 6.00
C THR A 149 -0.27 -8.39 5.08
N MET A 150 -0.43 -9.28 4.11
CA MET A 150 -1.63 -9.29 3.29
C MET A 150 -2.81 -9.83 4.11
N ALA A 151 -3.80 -8.97 4.35
CA ALA A 151 -5.04 -9.38 5.02
C ALA A 151 -5.88 -10.32 4.14
N SER A 152 -5.79 -10.15 2.82
CA SER A 152 -6.49 -10.95 1.80
C SER A 152 -5.69 -10.95 0.50
N ALA A 153 -5.69 -12.08 -0.21
CA ALA A 153 -5.17 -12.19 -1.58
C ALA A 153 -6.19 -11.74 -2.65
N GLN A 154 -7.30 -11.19 -2.24
CA GLN A 154 -8.34 -10.65 -3.11
C GLN A 154 -7.78 -9.51 -3.99
N PRO A 155 -8.21 -9.38 -5.26
CA PRO A 155 -7.84 -8.26 -6.11
C PRO A 155 -8.04 -6.91 -5.42
N GLY A 156 -6.98 -6.07 -5.45
CA GLY A 156 -6.98 -4.77 -4.78
C GLY A 156 -7.00 -4.81 -3.24
N GLY A 157 -6.86 -5.99 -2.61
CA GLY A 157 -6.85 -6.14 -1.15
C GLY A 157 -5.71 -5.37 -0.48
N ASN A 158 -5.95 -4.93 0.77
CA ASN A 158 -4.97 -4.17 1.54
C ASN A 158 -3.81 -5.05 2.03
N VAL A 159 -2.65 -4.42 2.13
CA VAL A 159 -1.51 -4.92 2.87
C VAL A 159 -1.38 -4.07 4.13
N ASN A 160 -1.61 -4.67 5.28
CA ASN A 160 -1.46 -4.01 6.56
C ASN A 160 0.03 -3.82 6.85
N ILE A 161 0.43 -2.58 7.04
CA ILE A 161 1.81 -2.22 7.34
C ILE A 161 1.88 -1.78 8.79
N THR A 162 2.85 -2.33 9.52
CA THR A 162 3.17 -1.89 10.87
C THR A 162 4.69 -1.67 11.01
N ILE A 163 5.07 -0.72 11.82
CA ILE A 163 6.48 -0.41 12.11
C ILE A 163 6.75 -0.72 13.57
N ARG A 164 7.73 -1.60 13.84
CA ARG A 164 8.17 -1.97 15.20
C ARG A 164 7.03 -2.48 16.10
N GLY A 165 6.04 -3.17 15.51
CA GLY A 165 4.89 -3.70 16.24
C GLY A 165 3.84 -2.67 16.65
N GLY A 166 3.95 -1.43 16.16
CA GLY A 166 2.94 -0.38 16.33
C GLY A 166 1.69 -0.60 15.46
N GLY A 167 0.81 0.38 15.46
CA GLY A 167 -0.34 0.43 14.56
C GLY A 167 0.05 0.86 13.12
N GLU A 168 -0.94 1.28 12.36
CA GLU A 168 -0.75 1.77 10.99
C GLU A 168 0.08 3.07 10.96
N PRO A 169 1.13 3.16 10.12
CA PRO A 169 1.97 4.35 10.01
C PRO A 169 1.27 5.49 9.26
N LEU A 170 1.78 6.70 9.45
CA LEU A 170 1.37 7.86 8.67
C LEU A 170 2.00 7.83 7.28
N TYR A 171 1.19 8.04 6.23
CA TYR A 171 1.67 8.15 4.85
C TYR A 171 1.78 9.61 4.43
N VAL A 172 2.94 9.99 3.90
CA VAL A 172 3.20 11.34 3.38
C VAL A 172 3.71 11.23 1.95
N VAL A 173 2.99 11.79 1.00
CA VAL A 173 3.33 11.75 -0.43
C VAL A 173 3.64 13.16 -0.91
N ASP A 174 4.88 13.39 -1.36
CA ASP A 174 5.38 14.70 -1.79
C ASP A 174 5.08 15.82 -0.77
N GLY A 175 5.17 15.51 0.53
CA GLY A 175 4.92 16.42 1.65
C GLY A 175 3.47 16.50 2.12
N VAL A 176 2.52 15.89 1.44
CA VAL A 176 1.10 15.91 1.83
C VAL A 176 0.71 14.61 2.52
N VAL A 177 0.06 14.74 3.67
CA VAL A 177 -0.48 13.59 4.43
C VAL A 177 -1.66 13.00 3.67
N LEU A 178 -1.59 11.71 3.35
CA LEU A 178 -2.70 10.96 2.78
C LEU A 178 -3.40 10.11 3.86
N PRO A 179 -4.72 9.88 3.72
CA PRO A 179 -5.42 8.94 4.56
C PRO A 179 -4.85 7.51 4.43
N SER A 180 -4.74 6.80 5.52
CA SER A 180 -4.22 5.43 5.55
C SER A 180 -5.23 4.42 5.02
N SER A 181 -6.52 4.66 5.23
CA SER A 181 -7.62 3.80 4.79
C SER A 181 -8.40 4.39 3.62
N SER A 182 -8.93 3.54 2.77
CA SER A 182 -9.92 3.93 1.75
C SER A 182 -11.24 4.36 2.40
N LEU A 183 -12.09 5.02 1.60
CA LEU A 183 -13.46 5.35 2.01
C LEU A 183 -14.41 4.16 1.98
N GLU A 184 -14.00 3.01 1.41
CA GLU A 184 -14.90 1.88 1.21
C GLU A 184 -15.57 1.46 2.52
N SER A 185 -16.80 1.92 2.67
CA SER A 185 -17.58 1.70 3.87
C SER A 185 -18.19 0.30 3.90
N SER A 186 -18.54 -0.14 5.10
CA SER A 186 -19.48 -1.25 5.25
C SER A 186 -20.79 -0.90 4.53
N SER A 187 -21.42 -1.84 3.86
CA SER A 187 -22.68 -1.68 3.14
C SER A 187 -23.71 -0.91 3.97
N GLY A 188 -24.14 0.24 3.43
CA GLY A 188 -24.87 1.29 4.11
C GLY A 188 -25.96 0.88 5.09
N GLY A 189 -25.88 1.37 6.29
CA GLY A 189 -26.95 1.57 7.26
C GLY A 189 -27.68 0.37 7.83
N SER A 190 -27.49 -0.83 7.31
CA SER A 190 -28.09 -2.05 7.86
C SER A 190 -27.08 -3.19 7.85
N THR A 191 -26.84 -3.73 9.01
CA THR A 191 -26.00 -4.90 9.28
C THR A 191 -26.49 -6.20 8.60
N THR A 192 -27.55 -6.14 7.81
CA THR A 192 -28.23 -7.31 7.27
C THR A 192 -27.97 -7.57 5.78
N VAL A 193 -27.30 -6.66 5.05
CA VAL A 193 -27.19 -6.82 3.59
C VAL A 193 -25.89 -7.50 3.19
N MET A 194 -24.75 -7.06 3.66
CA MET A 194 -23.47 -7.74 3.37
C MET A 194 -22.47 -7.51 4.51
N PRO A 195 -21.62 -8.49 4.80
CA PRO A 195 -20.57 -8.30 5.76
C PRO A 195 -19.44 -7.45 5.18
N SER A 196 -18.88 -6.64 6.04
CA SER A 196 -17.64 -5.87 5.99
C SER A 196 -17.13 -5.36 4.64
N SER A 197 -16.73 -4.09 4.67
CA SER A 197 -15.89 -3.46 3.66
C SER A 197 -14.61 -4.27 3.44
N ILE A 198 -14.19 -4.36 2.18
CA ILE A 198 -12.82 -4.75 1.88
C ILE A 198 -11.94 -3.57 2.26
N ASN A 199 -11.11 -3.74 3.28
CA ASN A 199 -10.17 -2.70 3.62
C ASN A 199 -9.17 -2.54 2.47
N ARG A 200 -9.18 -1.38 1.81
CA ARG A 200 -8.23 -1.01 0.77
C ARG A 200 -7.30 0.06 1.31
N SER A 201 -6.07 0.04 0.85
CA SER A 201 -5.08 1.04 1.23
C SER A 201 -5.45 2.41 0.64
N GLY A 202 -5.29 3.48 1.44
CA GLY A 202 -5.30 4.86 0.93
C GLY A 202 -4.23 5.14 -0.13
N LEU A 203 -3.22 4.26 -0.26
CA LEU A 203 -2.21 4.29 -1.31
C LEU A 203 -2.66 3.64 -2.63
N ALA A 204 -3.88 3.10 -2.72
CA ALA A 204 -4.40 2.45 -3.93
C ALA A 204 -4.43 3.39 -5.15
N GLY A 205 -4.52 4.70 -4.92
CA GLY A 205 -4.45 5.73 -5.96
C GLY A 205 -3.04 6.07 -6.45
N LEU A 206 -1.98 5.37 -6.00
CA LEU A 206 -0.61 5.59 -6.44
C LEU A 206 -0.14 4.45 -7.35
N ASN A 207 0.58 4.82 -8.41
CA ASN A 207 1.22 3.86 -9.29
C ASN A 207 2.65 3.61 -8.80
N PRO A 208 3.05 2.34 -8.54
CA PRO A 208 4.42 1.99 -8.15
C PRO A 208 5.49 2.51 -9.12
N ASP A 209 5.21 2.52 -10.42
CA ASP A 209 6.14 3.01 -11.44
C ASP A 209 6.43 4.51 -11.34
N ASP A 210 5.57 5.29 -10.67
CA ASP A 210 5.75 6.73 -10.49
C ASP A 210 6.55 7.09 -9.23
N ILE A 211 6.98 6.10 -8.44
CA ILE A 211 7.73 6.33 -7.21
C ILE A 211 9.22 6.41 -7.48
N GLU A 212 9.88 7.39 -6.88
CA GLU A 212 11.34 7.53 -6.89
C GLU A 212 11.97 6.85 -5.67
N SER A 213 11.45 7.15 -4.48
CA SER A 213 11.94 6.55 -3.23
C SER A 213 10.85 6.47 -2.15
N ILE A 214 11.07 5.56 -1.21
CA ILE A 214 10.26 5.43 -0.01
C ILE A 214 11.19 5.42 1.19
N GLU A 215 11.00 6.35 2.12
CA GLU A 215 11.73 6.40 3.37
C GLU A 215 10.83 6.01 4.54
N VAL A 216 11.32 5.11 5.40
CA VAL A 216 10.61 4.61 6.59
C VAL A 216 11.22 5.21 7.84
N LEU A 217 10.52 6.14 8.47
CA LEU A 217 10.91 6.82 9.71
C LEU A 217 10.39 6.01 10.90
N LYS A 218 11.30 5.47 11.72
CA LYS A 218 10.97 4.45 12.74
C LYS A 218 11.10 4.91 14.18
N ASP A 219 11.71 6.08 14.42
CA ASP A 219 12.07 6.59 15.74
C ASP A 219 11.71 8.07 15.92
N ALA A 220 12.44 8.78 16.74
CA ALA A 220 12.28 10.21 16.98
C ALA A 220 12.25 11.07 15.69
N SER A 221 12.70 10.56 14.54
CA SER A 221 12.57 11.24 13.25
C SER A 221 11.10 11.47 12.84
N ALA A 222 10.21 10.57 13.26
CA ALA A 222 8.79 10.67 12.99
C ALA A 222 8.13 11.85 13.73
N SER A 223 8.69 12.31 14.86
CA SER A 223 8.09 13.36 15.70
C SER A 223 7.89 14.69 14.98
N ILE A 224 8.68 14.99 13.94
CA ILE A 224 8.49 16.22 13.14
C ILE A 224 7.14 16.25 12.43
N TYR A 225 6.53 15.09 12.18
CA TYR A 225 5.18 14.97 11.61
C TYR A 225 4.06 15.00 12.67
N GLY A 226 4.42 14.95 13.96
CA GLY A 226 3.54 15.19 15.11
C GLY A 226 2.39 14.20 15.22
N ILE A 227 1.18 14.71 15.12
CA ILE A 227 -0.06 13.93 15.29
C ILE A 227 -0.12 12.74 14.33
N ASN A 228 -0.45 11.58 14.86
CA ASN A 228 -0.57 10.30 14.13
C ASN A 228 0.76 9.71 13.62
N ALA A 229 1.90 10.31 13.97
CA ALA A 229 3.23 9.74 13.67
C ALA A 229 3.74 8.76 14.76
N ALA A 230 2.92 8.44 15.77
CA ALA A 230 3.26 7.55 16.87
C ALA A 230 3.66 6.13 16.41
N ASN A 231 3.10 5.69 15.29
CA ASN A 231 3.39 4.38 14.67
C ASN A 231 4.46 4.45 13.57
N GLY A 232 5.21 5.57 13.49
CA GLY A 232 6.17 5.83 12.42
C GLY A 232 5.55 6.52 11.21
N VAL A 233 6.41 6.89 10.25
CA VAL A 233 6.02 7.61 9.04
C VAL A 233 6.64 6.95 7.82
N ILE A 234 5.86 6.81 6.76
CA ILE A 234 6.33 6.38 5.45
C ILE A 234 6.26 7.58 4.51
N LEU A 235 7.45 8.08 4.13
CA LEU A 235 7.58 9.15 3.16
C LEU A 235 7.69 8.55 1.78
N ILE A 236 6.89 9.04 0.85
CA ILE A 236 6.87 8.61 -0.53
C ILE A 236 7.22 9.81 -1.39
N THR A 237 8.34 9.71 -2.09
CA THR A 237 8.76 10.71 -3.08
C THR A 237 8.45 10.18 -4.47
N THR A 238 7.75 10.98 -5.26
CA THR A 238 7.36 10.58 -6.61
C THR A 238 8.34 11.13 -7.65
N LYS A 239 8.40 10.45 -8.81
CA LYS A 239 9.25 10.85 -9.92
C LYS A 239 8.89 12.25 -10.43
N SER A 240 9.90 13.05 -10.70
CA SER A 240 9.80 14.40 -11.24
C SER A 240 10.49 14.51 -12.59
N GLY A 241 10.17 15.56 -13.34
CA GLY A 241 10.85 15.86 -14.61
C GLY A 241 12.34 16.14 -14.40
N LYS A 242 13.14 15.81 -15.42
CA LYS A 242 14.57 16.10 -15.46
C LYS A 242 14.87 16.94 -16.72
N ALA A 243 15.82 17.88 -16.59
CA ALA A 243 16.29 18.63 -17.76
C ALA A 243 16.89 17.68 -18.81
N GLY A 244 16.51 17.85 -20.06
CA GLY A 244 16.95 17.02 -21.15
C GLY A 244 15.89 16.86 -22.26
N LYS A 245 16.25 16.09 -23.27
CA LYS A 245 15.32 15.78 -24.37
C LYS A 245 14.11 14.99 -23.85
N MET A 246 12.97 15.21 -24.47
CA MET A 246 11.76 14.43 -24.22
C MET A 246 12.04 12.94 -24.40
N ARG A 247 11.67 12.16 -23.40
CA ARG A 247 11.71 10.69 -23.38
C ARG A 247 10.31 10.15 -23.18
N VAL A 248 9.93 9.21 -24.02
CA VAL A 248 8.69 8.44 -23.87
C VAL A 248 9.08 7.01 -23.55
N SER A 249 8.51 6.42 -22.51
CA SER A 249 8.66 5.00 -22.18
C SER A 249 7.31 4.31 -22.02
N TYR A 250 7.29 3.04 -22.32
CA TYR A 250 6.17 2.15 -22.11
C TYR A 250 6.66 0.90 -21.38
N ASP A 251 5.99 0.59 -20.28
CA ASP A 251 6.24 -0.59 -19.46
C ASP A 251 4.95 -1.40 -19.39
N GLY A 252 5.00 -2.64 -19.86
CA GLY A 252 3.85 -3.55 -19.88
C GLY A 252 4.17 -4.90 -19.23
N SER A 253 3.23 -5.41 -18.45
CA SER A 253 3.35 -6.75 -17.87
C SER A 253 2.03 -7.50 -17.91
N MET A 254 2.13 -8.82 -18.04
CA MET A 254 1.00 -9.74 -17.97
C MET A 254 1.37 -10.94 -17.12
N SER A 255 0.48 -11.36 -16.23
CA SER A 255 0.67 -12.51 -15.34
C SER A 255 -0.58 -13.40 -15.33
N VAL A 256 -0.37 -14.69 -15.21
CA VAL A 256 -1.43 -15.69 -15.01
C VAL A 256 -1.40 -16.11 -13.54
N VAL A 257 -2.54 -16.09 -12.90
CA VAL A 257 -2.71 -16.41 -11.47
C VAL A 257 -3.50 -17.69 -11.33
N LYS A 258 -2.94 -18.68 -10.65
CA LYS A 258 -3.61 -19.95 -10.35
C LYS A 258 -3.71 -20.14 -8.85
N ASN A 259 -4.82 -20.71 -8.43
CA ASN A 259 -4.96 -21.22 -7.08
C ASN A 259 -4.05 -22.43 -6.87
N TYR A 260 -3.42 -22.47 -5.71
CA TYR A 260 -2.73 -23.63 -5.21
C TYR A 260 -3.33 -23.99 -3.84
N SER A 261 -3.96 -25.17 -3.77
CA SER A 261 -4.59 -25.63 -2.54
C SER A 261 -3.94 -26.93 -2.06
N TYR A 262 -3.64 -26.98 -0.77
CA TYR A 262 -3.24 -28.23 -0.08
C TYR A 262 -4.44 -28.91 0.61
N ILE A 263 -5.62 -28.29 0.55
CA ILE A 263 -6.81 -28.81 1.20
C ILE A 263 -7.43 -29.87 0.30
N HIS A 264 -7.53 -31.09 0.80
CA HIS A 264 -8.32 -32.15 0.18
C HIS A 264 -9.76 -31.99 0.67
N SER A 265 -10.66 -31.62 -0.23
CA SER A 265 -12.09 -31.63 0.05
C SER A 265 -12.64 -33.03 -0.09
N LEU A 266 -13.44 -33.49 0.88
CA LEU A 266 -14.06 -34.81 0.83
C LEU A 266 -14.95 -34.94 -0.41
N ASN A 267 -14.82 -36.01 -1.15
CA ASN A 267 -15.79 -36.36 -2.17
C ASN A 267 -17.13 -36.85 -1.54
N ALA A 268 -18.18 -37.06 -2.32
CA ALA A 268 -19.48 -37.41 -1.78
C ALA A 268 -19.47 -38.69 -0.95
N GLN A 269 -18.77 -39.71 -1.39
CA GLN A 269 -18.67 -41.01 -0.70
C GLN A 269 -17.92 -40.86 0.63
N GLU A 270 -16.79 -40.15 0.60
CA GLU A 270 -16.00 -39.86 1.80
C GLU A 270 -16.82 -39.02 2.80
N TYR A 271 -17.52 -37.99 2.33
CA TYR A 271 -18.38 -37.16 3.17
C TYR A 271 -19.49 -37.97 3.83
N MET A 272 -20.23 -38.75 3.06
CA MET A 272 -21.36 -39.56 3.56
C MET A 272 -20.88 -40.64 4.56
N THR A 273 -19.72 -41.24 4.30
CA THR A 273 -19.10 -42.21 5.21
C THR A 273 -18.69 -41.54 6.50
N TYR A 274 -18.08 -40.38 6.41
CA TYR A 274 -17.67 -39.60 7.58
C TYR A 274 -18.90 -39.09 8.40
N ALA A 275 -19.97 -38.67 7.72
CA ALA A 275 -21.19 -38.25 8.39
C ALA A 275 -21.85 -39.39 9.19
N ASN A 276 -21.87 -40.62 8.68
CA ASN A 276 -22.31 -41.80 9.39
C ASN A 276 -21.43 -42.07 10.61
N LEU A 277 -20.10 -42.03 10.46
CA LEU A 277 -19.16 -42.18 11.57
C LEU A 277 -19.36 -41.11 12.64
N PHE A 278 -19.49 -39.84 12.25
CA PHE A 278 -19.73 -38.72 13.16
C PHE A 278 -21.04 -38.91 13.96
N LYS A 279 -22.12 -39.34 13.31
CA LYS A 279 -23.40 -39.59 13.98
C LYS A 279 -23.31 -40.76 14.98
N LYS A 280 -22.57 -41.78 14.62
CA LYS A 280 -22.30 -42.89 15.53
C LYS A 280 -21.52 -42.47 16.76
N GLU A 281 -20.45 -41.73 16.57
CA GLU A 281 -19.65 -41.22 17.70
C GLU A 281 -20.44 -40.24 18.57
N GLN A 282 -21.25 -39.38 17.98
CA GLN A 282 -22.13 -38.45 18.69
C GLN A 282 -23.15 -39.22 19.53
N TYR A 283 -23.72 -40.31 19.00
CA TYR A 283 -24.63 -41.16 19.74
C TYR A 283 -23.94 -41.81 20.98
N LEU A 284 -22.75 -42.39 20.75
CA LEU A 284 -21.96 -43.03 21.85
C LEU A 284 -21.61 -42.02 22.93
N TYR A 285 -21.18 -40.80 22.54
CA TYR A 285 -20.87 -39.74 23.49
C TYR A 285 -22.07 -39.30 24.29
N ASN A 286 -23.21 -39.05 23.66
CA ASN A 286 -24.43 -38.58 24.32
C ASN A 286 -25.00 -39.62 25.30
N ASN A 287 -24.82 -40.90 24.99
CA ASN A 287 -25.25 -42.01 25.85
C ASN A 287 -24.18 -42.45 26.84
N LYS A 288 -23.05 -41.71 26.95
CA LYS A 288 -21.92 -42.01 27.83
C LYS A 288 -21.32 -43.40 27.62
N MET A 289 -21.32 -43.86 26.38
CA MET A 289 -20.73 -45.15 25.99
C MET A 289 -19.28 -44.90 25.51
N ALA A 290 -18.38 -45.81 25.86
CA ALA A 290 -17.00 -45.72 25.41
C ALA A 290 -16.92 -45.97 23.89
N PRO A 291 -16.30 -45.09 23.07
CA PRO A 291 -16.26 -45.21 21.60
C PRO A 291 -15.59 -46.52 21.12
N TYR A 292 -14.71 -47.10 21.92
CA TYR A 292 -13.90 -48.27 21.57
C TYR A 292 -14.17 -49.47 22.49
N GLY A 293 -15.26 -49.47 23.21
CA GLY A 293 -15.64 -50.58 24.10
C GLY A 293 -16.43 -51.69 23.39
N PRO A 294 -16.58 -52.85 24.01
CA PRO A 294 -17.31 -53.99 23.41
C PRO A 294 -18.78 -53.69 23.11
N ASN A 295 -19.38 -52.71 23.77
CA ASN A 295 -20.75 -52.25 23.53
C ASN A 295 -20.83 -51.10 22.49
N ALA A 296 -19.70 -50.67 21.91
CA ALA A 296 -19.66 -49.57 20.92
C ALA A 296 -20.32 -49.94 19.60
N TYR A 297 -20.60 -51.19 19.32
CA TYR A 297 -21.08 -51.68 18.05
C TYR A 297 -22.56 -52.09 18.03
N ASP A 298 -23.24 -52.15 19.16
CA ASP A 298 -24.60 -52.65 19.25
C ASP A 298 -25.63 -51.52 19.53
N ASN A 299 -25.56 -50.45 18.79
CA ASN A 299 -26.29 -49.23 19.18
C ASN A 299 -27.41 -48.85 18.22
N GLY A 300 -27.97 -49.79 17.52
CA GLY A 300 -28.98 -49.48 16.50
C GLY A 300 -28.38 -48.77 15.29
N ASN A 301 -29.17 -48.61 14.25
CA ASN A 301 -28.74 -47.96 13.03
C ASN A 301 -28.74 -46.43 13.26
N THR A 302 -27.55 -45.85 13.42
CA THR A 302 -27.35 -44.39 13.47
C THR A 302 -26.97 -43.81 12.14
N ASP A 303 -26.91 -44.64 11.09
CA ASP A 303 -26.49 -44.20 9.74
C ASP A 303 -27.51 -43.21 9.16
N VAL A 304 -27.00 -42.09 8.68
CA VAL A 304 -27.74 -41.08 7.94
C VAL A 304 -27.90 -41.53 6.48
N PHE A 305 -26.90 -42.19 5.96
CA PHE A 305 -26.84 -42.67 4.57
C PHE A 305 -26.66 -44.16 4.50
N SER A 306 -27.44 -44.83 3.63
CA SER A 306 -27.28 -46.26 3.37
C SER A 306 -26.04 -46.58 2.51
N SER A 307 -25.59 -47.82 2.52
CA SER A 307 -24.47 -48.26 1.68
C SER A 307 -24.74 -48.08 0.17
N GLU A 308 -25.99 -48.24 -0.27
CA GLU A 308 -26.39 -48.04 -1.65
C GLU A 308 -26.35 -46.53 -2.03
N GLN A 309 -26.79 -45.65 -1.12
CA GLN A 309 -26.69 -44.20 -1.31
C GLN A 309 -25.23 -43.78 -1.42
N ILE A 310 -24.36 -44.26 -0.54
CA ILE A 310 -22.92 -43.98 -0.57
C ILE A 310 -22.31 -44.46 -1.90
N ALA A 311 -22.61 -45.69 -2.32
CA ALA A 311 -22.06 -46.26 -3.53
C ALA A 311 -22.49 -45.53 -4.82
N SER A 312 -23.70 -44.97 -4.84
CA SER A 312 -24.28 -44.25 -5.97
C SER A 312 -24.09 -42.74 -5.93
N ALA A 313 -23.43 -42.20 -4.88
CA ALA A 313 -23.29 -40.79 -4.65
C ALA A 313 -22.48 -40.08 -5.76
N GLN A 314 -23.01 -39.01 -6.28
CA GLN A 314 -22.28 -38.11 -7.20
C GLN A 314 -21.65 -36.96 -6.43
N THR A 315 -20.42 -36.65 -6.80
CA THR A 315 -19.68 -35.56 -6.14
C THR A 315 -19.85 -34.24 -6.85
N THR A 316 -20.23 -33.22 -6.09
CA THR A 316 -20.17 -31.83 -6.53
C THR A 316 -18.85 -31.24 -6.05
N ASP A 317 -18.00 -30.83 -6.98
CA ASP A 317 -16.77 -30.07 -6.68
C ASP A 317 -17.11 -28.60 -6.51
N TRP A 318 -17.49 -28.21 -5.28
CA TRP A 318 -17.90 -26.83 -4.96
C TRP A 318 -16.80 -25.80 -5.21
N LEU A 319 -15.54 -26.14 -4.91
CA LEU A 319 -14.42 -25.24 -5.18
C LEU A 319 -14.21 -25.06 -6.68
N GLY A 320 -14.25 -26.13 -7.47
CA GLY A 320 -14.16 -26.05 -8.93
C GLY A 320 -15.28 -25.22 -9.57
N GLN A 321 -16.48 -25.21 -8.97
CA GLN A 321 -17.58 -24.39 -9.46
C GLN A 321 -17.34 -22.88 -9.30
N ILE A 322 -16.68 -22.44 -8.25
CA ILE A 322 -16.46 -21.02 -7.96
C ILE A 322 -15.10 -20.49 -8.39
N LEU A 323 -14.12 -21.37 -8.62
CA LEU A 323 -12.74 -21.00 -8.96
C LEU A 323 -12.53 -20.88 -10.47
N ARG A 324 -11.57 -20.05 -10.85
CA ARG A 324 -11.05 -19.88 -12.21
C ARG A 324 -9.56 -19.59 -12.21
N THR A 325 -8.93 -19.66 -13.36
CA THR A 325 -7.60 -19.06 -13.56
C THR A 325 -7.79 -17.55 -13.67
N GLY A 326 -7.06 -16.81 -12.85
CA GLY A 326 -7.03 -15.35 -12.86
C GLY A 326 -5.94 -14.79 -13.76
N SER A 327 -5.95 -13.47 -13.95
CA SER A 327 -4.93 -12.75 -14.72
C SER A 327 -4.65 -11.39 -14.14
N ILE A 328 -3.43 -10.89 -14.36
CA ILE A 328 -3.04 -9.52 -14.04
C ILE A 328 -2.43 -8.91 -15.30
N SER A 329 -2.86 -7.70 -15.67
CA SER A 329 -2.23 -6.90 -16.71
C SER A 329 -1.97 -5.49 -16.21
N SER A 330 -0.80 -4.94 -16.53
CA SER A 330 -0.42 -3.56 -16.23
C SER A 330 0.22 -2.92 -17.44
N HIS A 331 -0.18 -1.70 -17.74
CA HIS A 331 0.32 -0.92 -18.85
C HIS A 331 0.62 0.50 -18.37
N ASN A 332 1.86 0.93 -18.47
CA ASN A 332 2.31 2.24 -18.03
C ASN A 332 2.99 2.98 -19.17
N VAL A 333 2.55 4.21 -19.42
CA VAL A 333 3.16 5.12 -20.39
C VAL A 333 3.68 6.33 -19.64
N THR A 334 4.94 6.69 -19.85
CA THR A 334 5.57 7.84 -19.20
C THR A 334 6.16 8.79 -20.25
N VAL A 335 5.95 10.08 -20.05
CA VAL A 335 6.56 11.15 -20.85
C VAL A 335 7.27 12.09 -19.88
N GLN A 336 8.58 12.27 -20.05
CA GLN A 336 9.37 13.17 -19.22
C GLN A 336 10.38 13.95 -20.04
N GLY A 337 10.74 15.14 -19.57
CA GLY A 337 11.73 15.99 -20.22
C GLY A 337 11.71 17.41 -19.66
N GLY A 338 12.38 18.31 -20.36
CA GLY A 338 12.34 19.72 -20.00
C GLY A 338 13.66 20.43 -20.18
N SER A 339 13.70 21.65 -19.69
CA SER A 339 14.89 22.52 -19.63
C SER A 339 15.19 22.86 -18.18
N ASP A 340 16.25 23.65 -17.93
CA ASP A 340 16.56 24.16 -16.59
C ASP A 340 15.43 25.05 -16.01
N LYS A 341 14.57 25.62 -16.88
CA LYS A 341 13.47 26.50 -16.46
C LYS A 341 12.13 25.78 -16.30
N LEU A 342 11.90 24.71 -17.05
CA LEU A 342 10.65 23.95 -17.03
C LEU A 342 10.94 22.48 -17.18
N GLN A 343 10.52 21.67 -16.22
CA GLN A 343 10.66 20.23 -16.22
C GLN A 343 9.29 19.59 -16.01
N TYR A 344 9.04 18.49 -16.69
CA TYR A 344 7.77 17.80 -16.61
C TYR A 344 7.96 16.29 -16.59
N TYR A 345 7.07 15.64 -15.86
CA TYR A 345 6.87 14.19 -15.79
C TYR A 345 5.38 13.93 -15.86
N THR A 346 4.94 13.13 -16.81
CA THR A 346 3.53 12.73 -16.94
C THR A 346 3.47 11.24 -17.18
N SER A 347 2.60 10.55 -16.47
CA SER A 347 2.37 9.11 -16.62
C SER A 347 0.89 8.80 -16.72
N GLY A 348 0.57 7.72 -17.45
CA GLY A 348 -0.74 7.09 -17.50
C GLY A 348 -0.60 5.60 -17.25
N ASN A 349 -1.28 5.08 -16.24
CA ASN A 349 -1.28 3.66 -15.88
C ASN A 349 -2.68 3.06 -15.98
N TYR A 350 -2.79 1.92 -16.63
CA TYR A 350 -3.94 1.05 -16.60
C TYR A 350 -3.55 -0.29 -16.01
N TYR A 351 -4.29 -0.71 -15.00
CA TYR A 351 -4.09 -1.97 -14.28
C TYR A 351 -5.38 -2.73 -14.17
N LYS A 352 -5.37 -4.02 -14.51
CA LYS A 352 -6.52 -4.91 -14.35
C LYS A 352 -6.06 -6.23 -13.72
N GLN A 353 -6.76 -6.64 -12.67
CA GLN A 353 -6.58 -7.93 -12.01
C GLN A 353 -7.91 -8.67 -11.97
N GLU A 354 -7.95 -9.87 -12.55
CA GLU A 354 -9.04 -10.82 -12.40
C GLU A 354 -8.67 -11.85 -11.34
N GLY A 355 -9.51 -11.97 -10.31
CA GLY A 355 -9.30 -12.89 -9.21
C GLY A 355 -9.48 -14.35 -9.62
N THR A 356 -8.95 -15.25 -8.79
CA THR A 356 -9.14 -16.71 -8.95
C THR A 356 -10.52 -17.18 -8.50
N VAL A 357 -11.28 -16.38 -7.77
CA VAL A 357 -12.71 -16.58 -7.55
C VAL A 357 -13.49 -15.86 -8.65
N LYS A 358 -14.51 -16.49 -9.21
CA LYS A 358 -15.39 -15.90 -10.23
C LYS A 358 -16.04 -14.62 -9.67
N ASN A 359 -16.36 -13.66 -10.55
CA ASN A 359 -16.98 -12.36 -10.20
C ASN A 359 -16.17 -11.51 -9.23
N ASN A 360 -14.84 -11.73 -9.15
CA ASN A 360 -13.95 -10.90 -8.38
C ASN A 360 -12.89 -10.27 -9.29
N SER A 361 -12.81 -8.93 -9.30
CA SER A 361 -11.87 -8.19 -10.14
C SER A 361 -11.57 -6.81 -9.58
N TYR A 362 -10.43 -6.28 -9.92
CA TYR A 362 -9.98 -4.93 -9.62
C TYR A 362 -9.42 -4.28 -10.87
N GLU A 363 -9.89 -3.09 -11.20
CA GLU A 363 -9.44 -2.32 -12.34
C GLU A 363 -9.09 -0.91 -11.88
N ARG A 364 -7.94 -0.39 -12.33
CA ARG A 364 -7.44 0.91 -11.91
C ARG A 364 -6.89 1.68 -13.10
N PHE A 365 -7.28 2.93 -13.20
CA PHE A 365 -6.71 3.92 -14.10
C PHE A 365 -6.09 5.04 -13.27
N ILE A 366 -4.85 5.44 -13.59
CA ILE A 366 -4.16 6.57 -12.95
C ILE A 366 -3.60 7.47 -14.04
N LEU A 367 -3.78 8.77 -13.86
CA LEU A 367 -3.13 9.82 -14.64
C LEU A 367 -2.40 10.74 -13.67
N ARG A 368 -1.10 10.91 -13.88
CA ARG A 368 -0.26 11.78 -13.04
C ARG A 368 0.51 12.78 -13.91
N SER A 369 0.67 13.99 -13.37
CA SER A 369 1.51 15.03 -13.97
C SER A 369 2.23 15.83 -12.91
N ASN A 370 3.56 15.86 -12.99
CA ASN A 370 4.44 16.70 -12.17
C ASN A 370 5.13 17.72 -13.05
N VAL A 371 4.95 18.99 -12.73
CA VAL A 371 5.57 20.10 -13.46
C VAL A 371 6.32 20.97 -12.48
N THR A 372 7.59 21.22 -12.75
CA THR A 372 8.45 22.14 -12.00
C THR A 372 8.88 23.29 -12.90
N ALA A 373 8.59 24.51 -12.48
CA ALA A 373 8.93 25.72 -13.23
C ALA A 373 9.76 26.67 -12.36
N GLN A 374 10.93 27.07 -12.85
CA GLN A 374 11.73 28.18 -12.32
C GLN A 374 11.19 29.49 -12.88
N VAL A 375 10.22 30.11 -12.18
CA VAL A 375 9.50 31.30 -12.64
C VAL A 375 10.40 32.54 -12.57
N PHE A 376 11.11 32.66 -11.44
CA PHE A 376 12.13 33.68 -11.22
C PHE A 376 13.40 33.02 -10.66
N PRO A 377 14.58 33.63 -10.74
CA PRO A 377 15.79 33.06 -10.14
C PRO A 377 15.66 32.73 -8.67
N TRP A 378 14.79 33.42 -7.95
CA TRP A 378 14.50 33.27 -6.53
C TRP A 378 13.20 32.50 -6.23
N MET A 379 12.41 32.08 -7.25
CA MET A 379 11.11 31.42 -7.05
C MET A 379 10.92 30.23 -7.99
N LYS A 380 10.68 29.07 -7.40
CA LYS A 380 10.34 27.82 -8.11
C LYS A 380 8.93 27.39 -7.71
N ILE A 381 8.15 26.93 -8.67
CA ILE A 381 6.82 26.36 -8.45
C ILE A 381 6.85 24.91 -8.90
N THR A 382 6.39 24.01 -8.05
CA THR A 382 6.17 22.61 -8.37
C THR A 382 4.68 22.30 -8.22
N THR A 383 4.08 21.73 -9.26
CA THR A 383 2.69 21.28 -9.27
C THR A 383 2.68 19.79 -9.51
N SER A 384 2.01 19.03 -8.62
CA SER A 384 1.78 17.60 -8.78
C SER A 384 0.28 17.35 -8.80
N LEU A 385 -0.22 16.78 -9.89
CA LEU A 385 -1.62 16.42 -10.07
C LEU A 385 -1.70 14.91 -10.25
N ASN A 386 -2.64 14.27 -9.58
CA ASN A 386 -2.91 12.86 -9.72
C ASN A 386 -4.43 12.61 -9.72
N TYR A 387 -4.92 11.98 -10.75
CA TYR A 387 -6.28 11.47 -10.83
C TYR A 387 -6.23 9.95 -10.87
N ASN A 388 -7.09 9.30 -10.12
CA ASN A 388 -7.25 7.86 -10.16
C ASN A 388 -8.73 7.48 -10.17
N ARG A 389 -9.02 6.38 -10.88
CA ARG A 389 -10.32 5.71 -10.85
C ARG A 389 -10.10 4.23 -10.61
N ASN A 390 -10.77 3.71 -9.58
CA ASN A 390 -10.75 2.29 -9.22
C ASN A 390 -12.16 1.73 -9.39
N ASN A 391 -12.29 0.66 -10.16
CA ASN A 391 -13.53 -0.10 -10.31
C ASN A 391 -13.31 -1.49 -9.72
N ASN A 392 -14.12 -1.85 -8.75
CA ASN A 392 -14.01 -3.11 -8.04
C ASN A 392 -15.28 -3.92 -8.24
N ASN A 393 -15.12 -5.17 -8.62
CA ASN A 393 -16.14 -6.17 -8.40
C ASN A 393 -15.63 -7.03 -7.23
N ASN A 394 -16.24 -6.85 -6.08
CA ASN A 394 -15.75 -7.45 -4.85
C ASN A 394 -16.08 -8.94 -4.80
N GLY A 395 -17.11 -9.38 -5.53
CA GLY A 395 -17.64 -10.70 -5.36
C GLY A 395 -17.94 -10.99 -3.88
N THR A 396 -18.60 -12.05 -3.59
CA THR A 396 -18.87 -12.47 -2.20
C THR A 396 -17.75 -13.37 -1.65
N VAL A 397 -16.49 -12.94 -1.79
CA VAL A 397 -15.32 -13.80 -1.58
C VAL A 397 -15.05 -14.08 -0.11
N GLY A 398 -15.25 -13.11 0.75
CA GLY A 398 -15.03 -13.24 2.18
C GLY A 398 -15.70 -12.11 2.94
N GLY A 399 -16.23 -12.41 4.09
CA GLY A 399 -16.76 -11.45 5.01
C GLY A 399 -16.57 -12.00 6.41
N THR A 400 -16.06 -11.19 7.32
CA THR A 400 -16.10 -11.48 8.73
C THR A 400 -17.37 -10.86 9.29
N SER A 401 -18.44 -11.61 9.41
CA SER A 401 -19.49 -11.19 10.33
C SER A 401 -19.17 -11.78 11.70
N GLU A 402 -18.72 -10.95 12.58
CA GLU A 402 -18.64 -11.31 13.97
C GLU A 402 -20.05 -11.76 14.44
N GLY A 403 -20.20 -13.03 14.77
CA GLY A 403 -21.32 -13.57 15.51
C GLY A 403 -22.44 -14.28 14.77
N ARG A 404 -22.42 -14.46 13.42
CA ARG A 404 -23.51 -15.16 12.71
C ARG A 404 -23.13 -16.49 12.01
N GLY A 405 -22.02 -17.09 12.39
CA GLY A 405 -21.62 -18.41 11.90
C GLY A 405 -21.21 -18.45 10.40
N ALA A 406 -21.05 -19.66 9.88
CA ALA A 406 -20.55 -19.93 8.52
C ALA A 406 -21.37 -19.28 7.38
N ALA A 407 -22.62 -18.89 7.63
CA ALA A 407 -23.51 -18.30 6.64
C ALA A 407 -23.04 -16.93 6.11
N ALA A 408 -22.21 -16.22 6.84
CA ALA A 408 -21.78 -14.88 6.50
C ALA A 408 -20.30 -14.80 6.02
N SER A 409 -19.61 -15.92 5.87
CA SER A 409 -18.16 -15.97 5.63
C SER A 409 -17.75 -15.95 4.15
N GLY A 410 -18.68 -15.72 3.22
CA GLY A 410 -18.42 -15.58 1.79
C GLY A 410 -18.35 -16.89 1.01
N CYS A 411 -18.27 -16.75 -0.30
CA CYS A 411 -18.39 -17.84 -1.27
C CYS A 411 -17.32 -18.95 -1.08
N LEU A 412 -16.08 -18.59 -0.75
CA LEU A 412 -14.99 -19.57 -0.56
C LEU A 412 -15.24 -20.43 0.68
N SER A 413 -15.63 -19.81 1.79
CA SER A 413 -15.96 -20.56 3.02
C SER A 413 -17.21 -21.40 2.85
N ALA A 414 -18.22 -20.88 2.15
CA ALA A 414 -19.41 -21.66 1.81
C ALA A 414 -19.05 -22.91 1.00
N ALA A 415 -18.18 -22.78 -0.01
CA ALA A 415 -17.74 -23.89 -0.84
C ALA A 415 -16.95 -24.97 -0.06
N LEU A 416 -16.21 -24.56 0.97
CA LEU A 416 -15.49 -25.51 1.85
C LEU A 416 -16.40 -26.23 2.85
N LEU A 417 -17.52 -25.62 3.20
CA LEU A 417 -18.46 -26.15 4.21
C LEU A 417 -19.65 -26.89 3.57
N TYR A 418 -19.91 -26.67 2.30
CA TYR A 418 -21.07 -27.26 1.64
C TYR A 418 -20.84 -28.75 1.34
N PRO A 419 -21.79 -29.63 1.68
CA PRO A 419 -21.63 -31.07 1.47
C PRO A 419 -21.47 -31.44 0.01
N SER A 420 -20.44 -32.23 -0.29
CA SER A 420 -20.11 -32.64 -1.67
C SER A 420 -21.11 -33.63 -2.29
N ASN A 421 -22.00 -34.22 -1.50
CA ASN A 421 -23.07 -35.10 -1.98
C ASN A 421 -24.34 -34.35 -2.38
N LEU A 422 -24.42 -33.03 -2.18
CA LEU A 422 -25.55 -32.23 -2.60
C LEU A 422 -25.35 -31.71 -4.03
N PRO A 423 -26.41 -31.66 -4.86
CA PRO A 423 -26.36 -31.05 -6.18
C PRO A 423 -26.34 -29.53 -6.09
N ILE A 424 -26.02 -28.85 -7.19
CA ILE A 424 -26.06 -27.38 -7.26
C ILE A 424 -27.53 -26.90 -7.19
N TYR A 425 -28.41 -27.59 -7.88
CA TYR A 425 -29.83 -27.24 -7.96
C TYR A 425 -30.68 -28.39 -7.41
N ASP A 426 -31.78 -28.04 -6.77
CA ASP A 426 -32.79 -28.98 -6.35
C ASP A 426 -33.62 -29.52 -7.56
N LYS A 427 -34.65 -30.34 -7.29
CA LYS A 427 -35.49 -30.95 -8.34
C LYS A 427 -36.32 -29.92 -9.08
N ASP A 428 -36.59 -28.77 -8.48
CA ASP A 428 -37.42 -27.71 -9.04
C ASP A 428 -36.57 -26.66 -9.78
N GLY A 429 -35.24 -26.86 -9.81
CA GLY A 429 -34.27 -25.96 -10.47
C GLY A 429 -33.83 -24.76 -9.63
N ASN A 430 -34.17 -24.72 -8.36
CA ASN A 430 -33.69 -23.71 -7.42
C ASN A 430 -32.34 -24.12 -6.87
N TYR A 431 -31.56 -23.16 -6.32
CA TYR A 431 -30.34 -23.49 -5.63
C TYR A 431 -30.61 -24.38 -4.42
N GLU A 432 -29.90 -25.52 -4.36
CA GLU A 432 -29.98 -26.43 -3.22
C GLU A 432 -29.62 -25.72 -1.93
N THR A 433 -30.32 -26.04 -0.83
CA THR A 433 -30.12 -25.42 0.48
C THR A 433 -29.51 -26.39 1.46
N PHE A 434 -28.60 -25.89 2.28
CA PHE A 434 -27.98 -26.68 3.35
C PHE A 434 -27.88 -25.86 4.64
N MET A 435 -28.71 -26.22 5.63
CA MET A 435 -28.71 -25.54 6.94
C MET A 435 -28.86 -24.01 6.78
N THR A 436 -27.87 -23.26 7.32
CA THR A 436 -27.79 -21.80 7.24
C THR A 436 -26.71 -21.33 6.25
N ILE A 437 -26.08 -22.25 5.53
CA ILE A 437 -25.00 -21.96 4.60
C ILE A 437 -25.57 -21.66 3.23
N PRO A 438 -25.28 -20.50 2.63
CA PRO A 438 -25.74 -20.18 1.27
C PRO A 438 -25.07 -21.08 0.24
N ASN A 439 -25.80 -21.39 -0.85
CA ASN A 439 -25.24 -22.14 -1.96
C ASN A 439 -24.08 -21.38 -2.62
N PRO A 440 -22.87 -21.95 -2.71
CA PRO A 440 -21.71 -21.25 -3.22
C PRO A 440 -21.85 -20.74 -4.66
N VAL A 441 -22.57 -21.48 -5.52
CA VAL A 441 -22.83 -21.07 -6.91
C VAL A 441 -23.88 -19.98 -6.95
N GLY A 442 -24.93 -20.07 -6.13
CA GLY A 442 -25.94 -19.01 -5.98
C GLY A 442 -25.31 -17.69 -5.52
N MET A 443 -24.33 -17.75 -4.65
CA MET A 443 -23.61 -16.54 -4.21
C MET A 443 -22.89 -15.81 -5.35
N LEU A 444 -22.58 -16.47 -6.46
CA LEU A 444 -21.99 -15.81 -7.63
C LEU A 444 -22.97 -14.87 -8.36
N GLU A 445 -24.28 -14.99 -8.14
CA GLU A 445 -25.27 -14.06 -8.69
C GLU A 445 -25.41 -12.77 -7.89
N MET A 446 -24.87 -12.76 -6.67
CA MET A 446 -24.87 -11.55 -5.84
C MET A 446 -23.94 -10.51 -6.45
N THR A 447 -24.35 -9.26 -6.36
CA THR A 447 -23.54 -8.11 -6.80
C THR A 447 -22.96 -7.40 -5.59
N ASP A 448 -21.66 -7.14 -5.62
CA ASP A 448 -20.98 -6.21 -4.71
C ASP A 448 -19.89 -5.50 -5.51
N ARG A 449 -20.15 -4.28 -5.89
CA ARG A 449 -19.20 -3.47 -6.68
C ARG A 449 -19.01 -2.10 -6.06
N SER A 450 -17.79 -1.60 -6.10
CA SER A 450 -17.48 -0.24 -5.69
C SER A 450 -16.66 0.49 -6.75
N ASN A 451 -16.93 1.78 -6.89
CA ASN A 451 -16.19 2.68 -7.75
C ASN A 451 -15.66 3.82 -6.90
N THR A 452 -14.34 4.09 -7.02
CA THR A 452 -13.70 5.19 -6.30
C THR A 452 -13.01 6.11 -7.30
N ASP A 453 -13.35 7.39 -7.26
CA ASP A 453 -12.69 8.46 -7.99
C ASP A 453 -11.86 9.30 -7.00
N GLY A 454 -10.55 9.38 -7.22
CA GLY A 454 -9.62 10.15 -6.40
C GLY A 454 -8.93 11.25 -7.21
N PHE A 455 -8.78 12.41 -6.58
CA PHE A 455 -8.03 13.54 -7.14
C PHE A 455 -7.12 14.14 -6.07
N ASN A 456 -5.82 14.20 -6.37
CA ASN A 456 -4.82 14.84 -5.51
C ASN A 456 -4.16 15.98 -6.29
N ALA A 457 -4.05 17.14 -5.67
CA ALA A 457 -3.35 18.30 -6.23
C ALA A 457 -2.43 18.89 -5.16
N ASN A 458 -1.14 18.98 -5.48
CA ASN A 458 -0.13 19.59 -4.60
C ASN A 458 0.53 20.75 -5.33
N PHE A 459 0.60 21.89 -4.66
CA PHE A 459 1.27 23.10 -5.12
C PHE A 459 2.34 23.47 -4.12
N THR A 460 3.57 23.53 -4.57
CA THR A 460 4.72 23.95 -3.76
C THR A 460 5.35 25.19 -4.38
N PHE A 461 5.52 26.20 -3.55
CA PHE A 461 6.21 27.43 -3.89
C PHE A 461 7.48 27.52 -3.05
N ASP A 462 8.64 27.38 -3.69
CA ASP A 462 9.95 27.49 -3.05
C ASP A 462 10.54 28.87 -3.34
N PHE A 463 10.96 29.58 -2.30
CA PHE A 463 11.56 30.91 -2.38
C PHE A 463 13.01 30.85 -1.88
N ASP A 464 13.95 31.24 -2.70
CA ASP A 464 15.36 31.42 -2.35
C ASP A 464 15.57 32.90 -1.94
N ILE A 465 15.42 33.20 -0.63
CA ILE A 465 15.44 34.56 -0.11
C ILE A 465 16.86 35.09 -0.02
N ILE A 466 17.77 34.27 0.52
CA ILE A 466 19.21 34.51 0.54
C ILE A 466 19.85 33.24 -0.02
N HIS A 467 20.46 33.36 -1.20
CA HIS A 467 20.90 32.24 -2.01
C HIS A 467 21.57 31.12 -1.20
N ARG A 468 20.95 29.93 -1.20
CA ARG A 468 21.36 28.71 -0.48
C ARG A 468 21.43 28.85 1.03
N MET A 469 21.08 29.98 1.64
CA MET A 469 21.20 30.22 3.06
C MET A 469 19.84 30.34 3.75
N LEU A 470 18.93 31.12 3.20
CA LEU A 470 17.61 31.35 3.76
C LEU A 470 16.56 31.04 2.67
N THR A 471 15.79 30.01 2.89
CA THR A 471 14.72 29.61 1.97
C THR A 471 13.37 29.57 2.67
N ALA A 472 12.31 29.83 1.93
CA ALA A 472 10.95 29.64 2.43
C ALA A 472 10.18 28.73 1.46
N LYS A 473 9.26 27.94 2.00
CA LYS A 473 8.39 27.07 1.23
C LYS A 473 6.95 27.23 1.69
N LEU A 474 6.04 27.36 0.72
CA LEU A 474 4.60 27.24 0.94
C LEU A 474 4.12 25.98 0.23
N LEU A 475 3.40 25.14 0.94
CA LEU A 475 2.77 23.93 0.42
C LEU A 475 1.26 24.04 0.57
N TYR A 476 0.53 23.80 -0.50
CA TYR A 476 -0.90 23.57 -0.50
C TYR A 476 -1.19 22.21 -1.12
N GLY A 477 -1.77 21.31 -0.35
CA GLY A 477 -2.22 20.00 -0.78
C GLY A 477 -3.75 19.90 -0.68
N TYR A 478 -4.37 19.33 -1.70
CA TYR A 478 -5.79 19.02 -1.73
C TYR A 478 -5.99 17.59 -2.19
N ASN A 479 -6.74 16.81 -1.42
CA ASN A 479 -7.14 15.46 -1.74
C ASN A 479 -8.65 15.37 -1.72
N LYS A 480 -9.24 14.82 -2.78
CA LYS A 480 -10.67 14.52 -2.86
C LYS A 480 -10.86 13.08 -3.28
N GLU A 481 -11.75 12.40 -2.58
CA GLU A 481 -12.12 11.02 -2.87
C GLU A 481 -13.64 10.89 -2.83
N ASN A 482 -14.21 10.28 -3.86
CA ASN A 482 -15.64 9.95 -3.92
C ASN A 482 -15.74 8.46 -4.14
N GLU A 483 -16.60 7.81 -3.39
CA GLU A 483 -16.88 6.39 -3.53
C GLU A 483 -18.36 6.12 -3.64
N GLU A 484 -18.70 5.15 -4.47
CA GLU A 484 -20.03 4.57 -4.56
C GLU A 484 -19.95 3.06 -4.50
N ARG A 485 -20.69 2.45 -3.59
CA ARG A 485 -20.78 0.99 -3.46
C ARG A 485 -22.22 0.54 -3.68
N TYR A 486 -22.38 -0.51 -4.47
CA TYR A 486 -23.66 -1.12 -4.85
C TYR A 486 -23.63 -2.59 -4.43
N VAL A 487 -24.57 -2.98 -3.58
CA VAL A 487 -24.75 -4.37 -3.15
C VAL A 487 -26.15 -4.81 -3.50
N TYR A 488 -26.28 -6.03 -4.06
CA TYR A 488 -27.56 -6.63 -4.37
C TYR A 488 -27.53 -8.14 -4.16
N ILE A 489 -28.54 -8.67 -3.50
CA ILE A 489 -28.78 -10.09 -3.29
C ILE A 489 -30.14 -10.44 -3.94
N PRO A 490 -30.18 -11.30 -4.97
CA PRO A 490 -31.40 -11.73 -5.62
C PRO A 490 -32.29 -12.59 -4.71
N SER A 491 -33.59 -12.65 -5.03
CA SER A 491 -34.56 -13.39 -4.25
C SER A 491 -34.40 -14.92 -4.33
N ASN A 492 -33.76 -15.44 -5.38
CA ASN A 492 -33.46 -16.85 -5.58
C ASN A 492 -32.22 -17.35 -4.81
N VAL A 493 -31.46 -16.45 -4.18
CA VAL A 493 -30.29 -16.79 -3.38
C VAL A 493 -30.65 -16.86 -1.90
N TYR A 494 -30.52 -18.06 -1.33
CA TYR A 494 -30.67 -18.25 0.11
C TYR A 494 -29.47 -17.62 0.84
N PHE A 495 -29.70 -16.52 1.53
CA PHE A 495 -28.66 -15.80 2.26
C PHE A 495 -29.22 -15.22 3.55
N ASP A 496 -28.47 -15.34 4.65
CA ASP A 496 -28.89 -14.94 5.99
C ASP A 496 -30.26 -15.55 6.38
N GLN A 497 -30.42 -16.85 6.08
CA GLN A 497 -31.57 -17.69 6.40
C GLN A 497 -32.89 -17.26 5.71
N MET A 498 -32.83 -16.56 4.60
CA MET A 498 -34.04 -16.17 3.87
C MET A 498 -33.81 -16.09 2.36
N PHE A 499 -34.87 -16.36 1.62
CA PHE A 499 -35.02 -16.06 0.20
C PHE A 499 -35.70 -14.70 0.05
N ARG A 500 -34.93 -13.65 -0.14
CA ARG A 500 -35.47 -12.29 -0.20
C ARG A 500 -34.54 -11.38 -0.96
N SER A 501 -35.04 -10.71 -1.96
CA SER A 501 -34.27 -9.68 -2.66
C SER A 501 -33.99 -8.49 -1.73
N ARG A 502 -32.77 -8.02 -1.75
CA ARG A 502 -32.34 -6.88 -0.94
C ARG A 502 -31.08 -6.25 -1.49
N GLY A 503 -30.91 -4.99 -1.22
CA GLY A 503 -29.72 -4.28 -1.67
C GLY A 503 -29.43 -3.05 -0.87
N SER A 504 -28.28 -2.45 -1.18
CA SER A 504 -27.86 -1.17 -0.64
C SER A 504 -27.06 -0.36 -1.65
N ILE A 505 -27.16 0.95 -1.54
CA ILE A 505 -26.28 1.91 -2.21
C ILE A 505 -25.67 2.78 -1.13
N GLN A 506 -24.36 2.90 -1.14
CA GLN A 506 -23.60 3.80 -0.30
C GLN A 506 -22.81 4.78 -1.17
N SER A 507 -22.87 6.06 -0.83
CA SER A 507 -22.06 7.11 -1.46
C SER A 507 -21.32 7.89 -0.39
N ASP A 508 -20.01 7.80 -0.39
CA ASP A 508 -19.12 8.45 0.58
C ASP A 508 -18.20 9.44 -0.13
N LYS A 509 -17.93 10.56 0.52
CA LYS A 509 -17.06 11.61 0.01
C LYS A 509 -16.14 12.10 1.11
N ARG A 510 -14.88 12.32 0.74
CA ARG A 510 -13.84 12.85 1.63
C ARG A 510 -13.08 13.95 0.91
N ASP A 511 -12.93 15.07 1.59
CA ASP A 511 -12.14 16.23 1.16
C ASP A 511 -11.12 16.56 2.24
N ASN A 512 -9.84 16.54 1.90
CA ASN A 512 -8.76 16.89 2.81
C ASN A 512 -7.94 18.03 2.23
N SER A 513 -7.54 18.98 3.06
CA SER A 513 -6.60 20.01 2.65
C SER A 513 -5.48 20.17 3.66
N THR A 514 -4.27 20.35 3.14
CA THR A 514 -3.04 20.62 3.89
C THR A 514 -2.48 21.95 3.46
N MET A 515 -2.18 22.82 4.41
CA MET A 515 -1.47 24.08 4.18
C MET A 515 -0.27 24.12 5.11
N GLU A 516 0.92 24.29 4.56
CA GLU A 516 2.14 24.43 5.34
C GLU A 516 2.98 25.60 4.85
N ALA A 517 3.57 26.32 5.79
CA ALA A 517 4.56 27.35 5.53
C ALA A 517 5.81 27.04 6.35
N THR A 518 6.96 26.98 5.71
CA THR A 518 8.24 26.73 6.38
C THR A 518 9.29 27.74 5.95
N VAL A 519 10.20 28.02 6.88
CA VAL A 519 11.41 28.80 6.62
C VAL A 519 12.60 27.97 7.08
N SER A 520 13.57 27.83 6.21
CA SER A 520 14.79 27.06 6.46
C SER A 520 16.02 27.98 6.37
N PHE A 521 16.93 27.76 7.29
CA PHE A 521 18.23 28.44 7.33
C PHE A 521 19.33 27.40 7.36
N ASP A 522 20.23 27.46 6.37
CA ASP A 522 21.34 26.54 6.17
C ASP A 522 22.63 27.33 6.04
N HIS A 523 23.60 27.09 6.93
CA HIS A 523 24.86 27.77 6.88
C HIS A 523 26.00 26.95 7.49
N SER A 524 27.19 27.04 6.90
CA SER A 524 28.42 26.48 7.45
C SER A 524 29.30 27.59 8.06
N PHE A 525 29.70 27.41 9.30
CA PHE A 525 30.55 28.32 10.03
C PHE A 525 31.95 27.74 10.22
N PHE A 526 32.96 28.59 10.41
CA PHE A 526 34.33 28.22 10.76
C PHE A 526 34.99 27.24 9.77
N ASN A 527 34.94 27.52 8.47
CA ASN A 527 35.42 26.65 7.40
C ASN A 527 34.86 25.22 7.52
N ASP A 528 33.52 25.11 7.56
CA ASP A 528 32.76 23.86 7.67
C ASP A 528 32.99 23.07 8.98
N ALA A 529 33.62 23.65 9.98
CA ALA A 529 33.76 23.02 11.28
C ALA A 529 32.42 22.90 12.02
N LEU A 530 31.45 23.76 11.70
CA LEU A 530 30.10 23.70 12.21
C LEU A 530 29.09 23.89 11.06
N VAL A 531 28.37 22.86 10.72
CA VAL A 531 27.21 22.93 9.80
C VAL A 531 25.95 23.11 10.64
N PHE A 532 25.22 24.19 10.37
CA PHE A 532 24.01 24.56 11.06
C PHE A 532 22.84 24.54 10.09
N ASN A 533 21.79 23.77 10.41
CA ASN A 533 20.54 23.76 9.68
C ASN A 533 19.40 24.01 10.68
N ALA A 534 18.50 24.92 10.34
CA ALA A 534 17.29 25.17 11.12
C ALA A 534 16.06 25.26 10.22
N VAL A 535 14.95 24.76 10.69
CA VAL A 535 13.64 24.92 10.04
C VAL A 535 12.60 25.30 11.09
N ALA A 536 11.75 26.25 10.74
CA ALA A 536 10.56 26.57 11.50
C ALA A 536 9.33 26.55 10.57
N GLY A 537 8.20 26.08 11.07
CA GLY A 537 7.01 25.93 10.23
C GLY A 537 5.69 26.02 10.99
N LEU A 538 4.66 26.30 10.20
CA LEU A 538 3.26 26.33 10.61
C LEU A 538 2.48 25.40 9.67
N GLY A 539 1.56 24.61 10.23
CA GLY A 539 0.70 23.72 9.45
C GLY A 539 -0.76 23.84 9.85
N ARG A 540 -1.63 23.63 8.86
CA ARG A 540 -3.08 23.50 9.04
C ARG A 540 -3.55 22.34 8.18
N TYR A 541 -4.29 21.42 8.80
CA TYR A 541 -4.83 20.23 8.17
C TYR A 541 -6.33 20.20 8.44
N PHE A 542 -7.11 20.08 7.39
CA PHE A 542 -8.57 20.04 7.48
C PHE A 542 -9.07 18.80 6.76
N ASN A 543 -9.89 18.01 7.45
CA ASN A 543 -10.54 16.83 6.93
C ASN A 543 -12.05 17.00 7.00
N HIS A 544 -12.73 16.63 5.93
CA HIS A 544 -14.18 16.62 5.86
C HIS A 544 -14.64 15.34 5.18
N SER A 545 -15.59 14.64 5.78
CA SER A 545 -16.21 13.45 5.20
C SER A 545 -17.71 13.50 5.40
N HIS A 546 -18.44 13.05 4.39
CA HIS A 546 -19.88 12.87 4.47
C HIS A 546 -20.32 11.70 3.61
N GLY A 547 -21.40 11.05 4.01
CA GLY A 547 -21.93 9.92 3.29
C GLY A 547 -23.45 9.83 3.38
N LEU A 548 -24.02 9.14 2.39
CA LEU A 548 -25.41 8.78 2.29
C LEU A 548 -25.52 7.31 1.95
N GLY A 549 -26.27 6.56 2.77
CA GLY A 549 -26.55 5.16 2.56
C GLY A 549 -28.05 4.88 2.47
N ILE A 550 -28.44 4.02 1.54
CA ILE A 550 -29.79 3.52 1.39
C ILE A 550 -29.71 2.01 1.36
N SER A 551 -30.50 1.33 2.21
CA SER A 551 -30.73 -0.11 2.12
C SER A 551 -32.22 -0.39 1.95
N TYR A 552 -32.54 -1.47 1.25
CA TYR A 552 -33.92 -1.80 0.93
C TYR A 552 -34.13 -3.31 0.81
N THR A 553 -35.40 -3.74 0.86
CA THR A 553 -35.79 -5.14 0.70
C THR A 553 -37.00 -5.24 -0.20
N ASP A 554 -37.21 -6.44 -0.76
CA ASP A 554 -38.38 -6.82 -1.56
C ASP A 554 -38.53 -5.95 -2.83
N ILE A 555 -37.58 -6.06 -3.70
CA ILE A 555 -37.60 -5.49 -5.04
C ILE A 555 -37.67 -6.62 -6.08
N ASN A 556 -38.29 -6.35 -7.21
CA ASN A 556 -38.24 -7.27 -8.35
C ASN A 556 -36.79 -7.40 -8.83
N ASP A 557 -36.28 -8.63 -8.95
CA ASP A 557 -34.87 -8.90 -9.30
C ASP A 557 -34.46 -8.28 -10.65
N ALA A 558 -35.40 -8.11 -11.60
CA ALA A 558 -35.15 -7.43 -12.86
C ALA A 558 -34.81 -5.93 -12.72
N LEU A 559 -35.17 -5.32 -11.59
CA LEU A 559 -34.91 -3.91 -11.30
C LEU A 559 -33.61 -3.72 -10.47
N ASN A 560 -33.22 -4.72 -9.69
CA ASN A 560 -32.10 -4.71 -8.73
C ASN A 560 -31.87 -3.33 -8.07
N ASN A 561 -30.73 -2.67 -8.28
CA ASN A 561 -30.40 -1.35 -7.73
C ASN A 561 -30.86 -0.17 -8.62
N ASP A 562 -31.42 -0.41 -9.79
CA ASP A 562 -31.68 0.65 -10.76
C ASP A 562 -32.91 1.49 -10.39
N ASN A 563 -33.87 0.92 -9.66
CA ASN A 563 -35.06 1.63 -9.23
C ASN A 563 -35.47 1.28 -7.79
N ILE A 564 -34.76 1.80 -6.81
CA ILE A 564 -35.02 1.54 -5.39
C ILE A 564 -36.43 1.97 -4.94
N SER A 565 -37.02 2.96 -5.60
CA SER A 565 -38.38 3.41 -5.26
C SER A 565 -39.42 2.31 -5.41
N ALA A 566 -39.19 1.34 -6.31
CA ALA A 566 -40.06 0.19 -6.56
C ALA A 566 -39.97 -0.91 -5.49
N ALA A 567 -39.00 -0.83 -4.55
CA ALA A 567 -38.93 -1.77 -3.43
C ALA A 567 -40.19 -1.66 -2.56
N THR A 568 -40.83 -2.79 -2.25
CA THR A 568 -42.08 -2.85 -1.49
C THR A 568 -41.85 -3.09 0.00
N GLY A 569 -40.65 -3.53 0.38
CA GLY A 569 -40.26 -3.78 1.76
C GLY A 569 -39.67 -2.56 2.46
N THR A 570 -38.89 -2.81 3.50
CA THR A 570 -38.27 -1.77 4.32
C THR A 570 -37.23 -0.99 3.52
N LYS A 571 -37.24 0.34 3.67
CA LYS A 571 -36.20 1.25 3.16
C LYS A 571 -35.59 2.00 4.33
N ASN A 572 -34.30 1.84 4.54
CA ASN A 572 -33.55 2.56 5.56
C ASN A 572 -32.61 3.55 4.89
N ILE A 573 -32.62 4.77 5.38
CA ILE A 573 -31.75 5.85 4.91
C ILE A 573 -30.85 6.25 6.07
N SER A 574 -29.56 6.35 5.81
CA SER A 574 -28.57 6.82 6.76
C SER A 574 -27.70 7.91 6.14
N SER A 575 -27.26 8.84 6.94
CA SER A 575 -26.31 9.85 6.49
C SER A 575 -25.41 10.24 7.65
N TYR A 576 -24.18 10.64 7.33
CA TYR A 576 -23.26 11.18 8.30
C TYR A 576 -22.50 12.36 7.72
N ARG A 577 -21.97 13.20 8.59
CA ARG A 577 -21.06 14.27 8.26
C ARG A 577 -20.07 14.44 9.40
N THR A 578 -18.79 14.44 9.09
CA THR A 578 -17.70 14.66 10.06
C THR A 578 -16.72 15.66 9.51
N SER A 579 -16.13 16.44 10.39
CA SER A 579 -15.01 17.31 10.05
C SER A 579 -14.09 17.44 11.25
N ASP A 580 -12.80 17.51 10.99
CA ASP A 580 -11.78 17.81 12.00
C ASP A 580 -10.73 18.76 11.44
N GLU A 581 -10.22 19.62 12.31
CA GLU A 581 -9.14 20.54 12.01
C GLU A 581 -7.98 20.32 12.97
N LYS A 582 -6.77 20.25 12.39
CA LYS A 582 -5.51 20.19 13.14
C LYS A 582 -4.65 21.39 12.80
N ARG A 583 -3.91 21.89 13.78
CA ARG A 583 -2.97 22.99 13.62
C ARG A 583 -1.66 22.64 14.27
N SER A 584 -0.55 23.00 13.63
CA SER A 584 0.79 22.71 14.13
C SER A 584 1.72 23.90 14.02
N GLN A 585 2.64 23.97 14.98
CA GLN A 585 3.79 24.86 15.01
C GLN A 585 5.01 24.02 15.33
N PHE A 586 6.05 24.11 14.54
CA PHE A 586 7.23 23.27 14.77
C PHE A 586 8.53 23.99 14.44
N GLY A 587 9.58 23.53 15.08
CA GLY A 587 10.94 23.95 14.79
C GLY A 587 11.91 22.80 14.99
N ARG A 588 12.94 22.73 14.13
CA ARG A 588 14.02 21.78 14.21
C ARG A 588 15.34 22.50 14.01
N VAL A 589 16.34 22.15 14.80
CA VAL A 589 17.72 22.61 14.67
C VAL A 589 18.61 21.40 14.59
N SER A 590 19.49 21.36 13.60
CA SER A 590 20.49 20.33 13.40
C SER A 590 21.88 20.96 13.37
N LEU A 591 22.80 20.41 14.14
CA LEU A 591 24.18 20.81 14.26
C LEU A 591 25.08 19.64 13.89
N ASP A 592 26.07 19.87 13.04
CA ASP A 592 27.15 18.91 12.76
C ASP A 592 28.48 19.61 13.07
N PHE A 593 29.17 19.09 14.07
CA PHE A 593 30.42 19.65 14.55
C PHE A 593 31.64 18.79 14.16
N LEU A 594 32.56 19.39 13.42
CA LEU A 594 33.80 18.78 12.92
C LEU A 594 33.59 17.52 12.09
N ASP A 595 32.42 17.33 11.48
CA ASP A 595 32.00 16.08 10.84
C ASP A 595 32.19 14.83 11.75
N ARG A 596 32.03 15.02 13.08
CA ARG A 596 32.17 13.96 14.11
C ARG A 596 30.95 13.83 14.98
N TYR A 597 30.35 14.94 15.39
CA TYR A 597 29.26 14.98 16.36
C TYR A 597 28.08 15.69 15.71
N ALA A 598 27.00 14.95 15.48
CA ALA A 598 25.76 15.53 14.97
C ALA A 598 24.69 15.48 16.06
N VAL A 599 23.94 16.59 16.21
CA VAL A 599 22.81 16.69 17.14
C VAL A 599 21.64 17.33 16.40
N THR A 600 20.47 16.73 16.55
CA THR A 600 19.21 17.30 16.04
C THR A 600 18.22 17.41 17.17
N ALA A 601 17.62 18.60 17.35
CA ALA A 601 16.55 18.83 18.29
C ALA A 601 15.31 19.34 17.54
N THR A 602 14.14 18.80 17.87
CA THR A 602 12.86 19.20 17.31
C THR A 602 11.89 19.51 18.44
N LEU A 603 11.14 20.59 18.31
CA LEU A 603 10.02 20.90 19.17
C LEU A 603 8.79 21.16 18.31
N ARG A 604 7.73 20.46 18.60
CA ARG A 604 6.46 20.59 17.90
C ARG A 604 5.32 20.81 18.88
N ARG A 605 4.41 21.70 18.53
CA ARG A 605 3.15 21.93 19.22
C ARG A 605 2.01 21.66 18.26
N ASP A 606 1.19 20.69 18.57
CA ASP A 606 0.02 20.32 17.78
C ASP A 606 -1.27 20.57 18.55
N GLY A 607 -2.31 20.93 17.81
CA GLY A 607 -3.67 21.11 18.33
C GLY A 607 -4.68 20.42 17.42
N THR A 608 -5.75 19.91 18.02
CA THR A 608 -6.91 19.32 17.33
C THR A 608 -8.20 19.84 17.93
N ASP A 609 -9.25 19.91 17.15
CA ASP A 609 -10.58 20.29 17.62
C ASP A 609 -11.36 19.11 18.27
N LYS A 610 -10.83 17.90 18.22
CA LYS A 610 -11.42 16.71 18.83
C LYS A 610 -11.46 16.77 20.37
N PHE A 611 -10.50 17.46 21.00
CA PHE A 611 -10.41 17.62 22.44
C PHE A 611 -11.12 18.87 22.96
N PHE A 612 -11.54 18.84 24.23
CA PHE A 612 -12.15 19.98 24.90
C PHE A 612 -11.16 21.14 25.11
N LYS A 613 -11.71 22.31 25.39
CA LYS A 613 -10.93 23.50 25.71
C LYS A 613 -10.03 23.25 26.93
N GLY A 614 -8.73 23.47 26.76
CA GLY A 614 -7.70 23.16 27.77
C GLY A 614 -6.80 22.02 27.33
N GLU A 615 -7.38 20.96 26.72
CA GLU A 615 -6.65 19.79 26.28
C GLU A 615 -6.32 19.78 24.77
N LYS A 616 -6.77 20.80 24.02
CA LYS A 616 -6.64 20.85 22.55
C LYS A 616 -5.20 20.82 22.05
N TYR A 617 -4.24 21.35 22.82
CA TYR A 617 -2.85 21.49 22.39
C TYR A 617 -1.90 20.68 23.27
N SER A 618 -0.92 20.02 22.64
CA SER A 618 0.17 19.35 23.33
C SER A 618 1.53 19.63 22.68
N TRP A 619 2.59 19.46 23.46
CA TRP A 619 3.98 19.62 23.02
C TRP A 619 4.63 18.25 22.84
N PHE A 620 5.42 18.13 21.78
CA PHE A 620 6.12 16.91 21.39
C PHE A 620 7.60 17.23 21.13
N PRO A 621 8.45 17.14 22.16
CA PRO A 621 9.89 17.32 22.02
C PRO A 621 10.55 16.10 21.43
N SER A 622 11.64 16.26 20.68
CA SER A 622 12.55 15.20 20.33
C SER A 622 13.99 15.66 20.23
N VAL A 623 14.93 14.76 20.52
CA VAL A 623 16.34 14.99 20.40
C VAL A 623 17.02 13.71 19.89
N SER A 624 18.00 13.89 19.02
CA SER A 624 18.85 12.79 18.54
C SER A 624 20.29 13.25 18.41
N ALA A 625 21.21 12.32 18.63
CA ALA A 625 22.64 12.57 18.52
C ALA A 625 23.32 11.41 17.77
N ALA A 626 24.37 11.73 17.05
CA ALA A 626 25.21 10.75 16.40
C ALA A 626 26.70 11.08 16.60
N TRP A 627 27.47 10.05 16.92
CA TRP A 627 28.92 10.09 16.95
C TRP A 627 29.47 9.34 15.76
N LYS A 628 30.08 10.08 14.82
CA LYS A 628 30.70 9.56 13.60
C LYS A 628 32.12 9.10 13.92
N MET A 629 32.25 7.94 14.59
CA MET A 629 33.49 7.38 15.10
C MET A 629 34.55 7.17 14.00
N PHE A 630 34.10 6.91 12.75
CA PHE A 630 34.99 6.71 11.61
C PHE A 630 35.83 7.96 11.27
N ASN A 631 35.42 9.14 11.71
CA ASN A 631 36.16 10.39 11.54
C ASN A 631 37.16 10.69 12.69
N GLU A 632 37.15 9.85 13.73
CA GLU A 632 38.10 9.97 14.84
C GLU A 632 39.49 9.47 14.47
N LYS A 633 40.51 10.13 14.99
CA LYS A 633 41.91 9.81 14.68
C LYS A 633 42.26 8.34 14.96
N PHE A 634 41.68 7.75 16.01
CA PHE A 634 41.97 6.36 16.43
C PHE A 634 41.28 5.32 15.52
N ILE A 635 40.16 5.66 14.81
CA ILE A 635 39.53 4.78 13.85
C ILE A 635 40.06 5.01 12.44
N LYS A 636 40.40 6.26 12.04
CA LYS A 636 40.97 6.57 10.70
C LYS A 636 42.21 5.75 10.33
N SER A 637 42.98 5.29 11.34
CA SER A 637 44.09 4.41 11.11
C SER A 637 43.72 2.97 10.75
N VAL A 638 42.47 2.57 10.98
CA VAL A 638 41.94 1.21 10.77
C VAL A 638 41.33 1.12 9.38
N LYS A 639 42.14 0.81 8.37
CA LYS A 639 41.78 0.86 6.93
C LYS A 639 40.60 -0.03 6.50
N TRP A 640 40.21 -1.02 7.30
CA TRP A 640 39.13 -1.91 6.97
C TRP A 640 37.75 -1.42 7.47
N ILE A 641 37.71 -0.35 8.29
CA ILE A 641 36.48 0.30 8.75
C ILE A 641 36.20 1.50 7.84
N ASN A 642 35.11 1.48 7.06
CA ASN A 642 34.69 2.56 6.18
C ASN A 642 33.70 3.50 6.87
N MET A 643 32.79 2.94 7.67
CA MET A 643 31.84 3.67 8.48
C MET A 643 31.65 2.98 9.83
N LEU A 644 31.67 3.75 10.90
CA LEU A 644 31.28 3.33 12.24
C LEU A 644 30.63 4.52 12.93
N LYS A 645 29.34 4.45 13.21
CA LYS A 645 28.54 5.55 13.74
C LYS A 645 27.62 5.04 14.84
N LEU A 646 27.71 5.64 16.02
CA LEU A 646 26.80 5.41 17.12
C LEU A 646 25.75 6.51 17.13
N ARG A 647 24.47 6.17 17.30
CA ARG A 647 23.36 7.13 17.39
C ARG A 647 22.46 6.80 18.56
N ALA A 648 21.85 7.85 19.11
CA ALA A 648 20.82 7.73 20.12
C ALA A 648 19.72 8.76 19.85
N SER A 649 18.47 8.39 20.09
CA SER A 649 17.34 9.28 19.92
C SER A 649 16.27 9.08 21.00
N TYR A 650 15.63 10.18 21.35
CA TYR A 650 14.46 10.28 22.21
C TYR A 650 13.44 11.19 21.54
N GLY A 651 12.18 10.81 21.51
CA GLY A 651 11.12 11.64 20.95
C GLY A 651 9.76 11.28 21.48
N GLU A 652 8.90 12.29 21.53
CA GLU A 652 7.48 12.12 21.86
C GLU A 652 6.63 12.43 20.63
N THR A 653 5.55 11.68 20.46
CA THR A 653 4.52 11.89 19.45
C THR A 653 3.15 11.75 20.08
N GLY A 654 2.15 12.40 19.48
CA GLY A 654 0.77 12.33 19.93
C GLY A 654 -0.11 11.52 19.01
N ASN A 655 -1.19 10.99 19.56
CA ASN A 655 -2.27 10.37 18.82
C ASN A 655 -3.61 10.99 19.25
N ASP A 656 -4.43 11.44 18.28
CA ASP A 656 -5.78 11.98 18.50
C ASP A 656 -6.88 11.04 17.98
N ASN A 657 -6.52 9.83 17.55
CA ASN A 657 -7.47 8.81 17.11
C ASN A 657 -7.86 7.90 18.26
N LEU A 658 -8.86 8.31 19.02
CA LEU A 658 -9.31 7.64 20.24
C LEU A 658 -10.42 6.60 19.99
N GLY A 659 -10.76 6.33 18.73
CA GLY A 659 -11.81 5.37 18.37
C GLY A 659 -13.24 5.77 18.78
N THR A 660 -13.41 6.90 19.45
CA THR A 660 -14.72 7.43 19.92
C THR A 660 -14.78 8.93 19.84
N THR A 661 -15.98 9.49 19.86
CA THR A 661 -16.21 10.92 20.01
C THR A 661 -16.20 11.32 21.49
N LEU A 662 -15.50 12.41 21.84
CA LEU A 662 -15.43 12.90 23.22
C LEU A 662 -16.60 13.82 23.58
N TYR A 663 -17.32 14.33 22.58
CA TYR A 663 -18.50 15.16 22.77
C TYR A 663 -19.75 14.31 22.92
N GLY A 664 -20.65 14.75 23.77
CA GLY A 664 -21.93 14.09 23.99
C GLY A 664 -22.75 14.00 22.70
N ALA A 665 -23.41 12.88 22.51
CA ALA A 665 -24.29 12.65 21.39
C ALA A 665 -25.73 12.56 21.82
N TYR A 666 -26.61 13.13 21.02
CA TYR A 666 -28.06 13.04 21.20
C TYR A 666 -28.65 12.30 19.99
N SER A 667 -29.65 11.47 20.25
CA SER A 667 -30.43 10.80 19.21
C SER A 667 -31.92 11.12 19.38
N ALA A 668 -32.61 11.24 18.26
CA ALA A 668 -34.06 11.40 18.29
C ALA A 668 -34.75 10.08 18.62
N PHE A 669 -35.82 10.11 19.38
CA PHE A 669 -36.77 9.00 19.45
C PHE A 669 -37.42 8.84 18.08
N GLY A 670 -37.57 7.59 17.60
CA GLY A 670 -38.18 7.29 16.31
C GLY A 670 -39.69 7.58 16.24
N THR A 671 -40.32 7.97 17.34
CA THR A 671 -41.74 8.32 17.45
C THR A 671 -41.92 9.78 17.77
N HIS A 672 -42.77 10.43 17.03
CA HIS A 672 -43.21 11.78 17.34
C HIS A 672 -44.15 11.75 18.55
N VAL A 673 -44.01 12.71 19.42
CA VAL A 673 -44.93 12.92 20.55
C VAL A 673 -45.78 14.12 20.24
N MET A 674 -47.10 13.92 20.18
CA MET A 674 -48.04 14.98 19.94
C MET A 674 -48.67 15.46 21.24
N PHE A 675 -48.73 16.77 21.42
CA PHE A 675 -49.34 17.47 22.53
C PHE A 675 -50.48 18.39 22.00
N ASP A 676 -51.32 18.88 22.88
CA ASP A 676 -52.36 19.86 22.55
C ASP A 676 -53.36 19.40 21.44
N ASN A 677 -54.03 18.28 21.66
CA ASN A 677 -55.00 17.72 20.70
C ASN A 677 -54.42 17.49 19.29
N ASN A 678 -53.18 17.02 19.19
CA ASN A 678 -52.46 16.76 17.96
C ASN A 678 -52.14 18.01 17.10
N THR A 679 -51.98 19.17 17.72
CA THR A 679 -51.64 20.41 17.01
C THR A 679 -50.15 20.70 17.00
N THR A 680 -49.40 20.12 17.94
CA THR A 680 -47.92 20.33 18.05
C THR A 680 -47.20 18.98 18.03
N ASP A 681 -46.33 18.83 17.06
CA ASP A 681 -45.51 17.64 16.87
C ASP A 681 -44.09 17.89 17.44
N TYR A 682 -43.65 17.03 18.35
CA TYR A 682 -42.35 17.08 18.98
C TYR A 682 -41.56 15.81 18.69
N VAL A 683 -40.30 15.99 18.27
CA VAL A 683 -39.33 14.89 18.18
C VAL A 683 -38.47 14.91 19.43
N PRO A 684 -38.71 14.03 20.39
CA PRO A 684 -37.90 14.02 21.60
C PRO A 684 -36.49 13.48 21.33
N TYR A 685 -35.50 14.09 21.97
CA TYR A 685 -34.11 13.69 21.90
C TYR A 685 -33.68 13.10 23.24
N TYR A 686 -32.84 12.08 23.19
CA TYR A 686 -32.21 11.52 24.38
C TYR A 686 -30.69 11.51 24.23
N LEU A 687 -29.99 11.59 25.36
CA LEU A 687 -28.54 11.57 25.43
C LEU A 687 -28.05 10.14 25.20
N VAL A 688 -27.27 9.94 24.14
CA VAL A 688 -26.64 8.64 23.79
C VAL A 688 -25.32 8.48 24.52
N SER A 689 -24.50 9.54 24.55
CA SER A 689 -23.22 9.55 25.23
C SER A 689 -22.97 10.89 25.90
N LYS A 690 -22.25 10.84 27.03
CA LYS A 690 -21.86 12.04 27.79
C LYS A 690 -20.56 12.63 27.20
N ASP A 691 -20.33 13.91 27.52
CA ASP A 691 -19.04 14.56 27.32
C ASP A 691 -17.94 13.93 28.16
N TYR A 692 -16.74 13.84 27.61
CA TYR A 692 -15.52 13.38 28.30
C TYR A 692 -14.46 14.50 28.31
N PRO A 693 -14.67 15.58 29.11
CA PRO A 693 -13.87 16.82 29.02
C PRO A 693 -12.43 16.65 29.52
N ASN A 694 -12.14 15.62 30.30
CA ASN A 694 -10.82 15.41 30.91
C ASN A 694 -9.93 14.46 30.10
N VAL A 695 -10.37 14.01 28.93
CA VAL A 695 -9.57 13.16 28.05
C VAL A 695 -8.53 14.02 27.36
N THR A 696 -7.29 13.59 27.43
CA THR A 696 -6.13 14.27 26.84
C THR A 696 -5.43 13.37 25.83
N TRP A 697 -4.39 13.86 25.22
CA TRP A 697 -3.59 13.20 24.21
C TRP A 697 -3.01 11.87 24.69
N GLU A 698 -3.20 10.83 23.91
CA GLU A 698 -2.35 9.65 23.99
C GLU A 698 -0.95 10.03 23.51
N LYS A 699 0.08 9.71 24.29
CA LYS A 699 1.47 10.03 23.98
C LYS A 699 2.30 8.75 23.86
N THR A 700 3.04 8.65 22.77
CA THR A 700 4.07 7.62 22.59
C THR A 700 5.44 8.25 22.76
N THR A 701 6.20 7.73 23.72
CA THR A 701 7.62 8.06 23.96
C THR A 701 8.47 7.01 23.27
N MET A 702 9.28 7.42 22.32
CA MET A 702 10.18 6.55 21.54
C MET A 702 11.63 6.77 21.96
N LYS A 703 12.34 5.69 22.24
CA LYS A 703 13.77 5.69 22.60
C LYS A 703 14.49 4.71 21.72
N ASN A 704 15.63 5.10 21.16
CA ASN A 704 16.41 4.26 20.24
C ASN A 704 17.90 4.47 20.43
N ILE A 705 18.69 3.37 20.40
CA ILE A 705 20.14 3.38 20.30
C ILE A 705 20.51 2.53 19.08
N GLY A 706 21.33 3.08 18.19
CA GLY A 706 21.70 2.43 16.94
C GLY A 706 23.18 2.50 16.67
N LEU A 707 23.70 1.45 16.01
CA LEU A 707 25.05 1.35 15.51
C LEU A 707 25.01 1.09 14.01
N ASP A 708 25.55 2.02 13.21
CA ASP A 708 25.72 1.84 11.78
C ASP A 708 27.18 1.52 11.50
N PHE A 709 27.43 0.53 10.65
CA PHE A 709 28.77 0.13 10.27
C PHE A 709 28.87 -0.20 8.79
N SER A 710 30.06 0.03 8.24
CA SER A 710 30.48 -0.48 6.94
C SER A 710 31.96 -0.81 7.00
N VAL A 711 32.33 -2.00 6.56
CA VAL A 711 33.67 -2.55 6.66
C VAL A 711 34.13 -3.22 5.37
N LEU A 712 35.43 -3.47 5.24
CA LEU A 712 36.06 -4.20 4.12
C LEU A 712 35.78 -3.54 2.76
N LYS A 713 35.95 -2.20 2.65
CA LYS A 713 35.64 -1.40 1.46
C LYS A 713 34.16 -1.52 1.07
N ASP A 714 33.29 -1.34 2.05
CA ASP A 714 31.81 -1.38 1.93
C ASP A 714 31.22 -2.74 1.49
N ARG A 715 32.02 -3.82 1.50
CA ARG A 715 31.52 -5.16 1.19
C ARG A 715 30.57 -5.72 2.24
N VAL A 716 30.70 -5.28 3.47
CA VAL A 716 29.80 -5.65 4.57
C VAL A 716 29.34 -4.36 5.23
N SER A 717 28.04 -4.09 5.16
CA SER A 717 27.43 -2.93 5.81
C SER A 717 26.13 -3.33 6.49
N GLY A 718 25.78 -2.61 7.54
CA GLY A 718 24.55 -2.87 8.26
C GLY A 718 24.27 -1.84 9.33
N SER A 719 23.10 -1.96 9.92
CA SER A 719 22.69 -1.20 11.10
C SER A 719 22.10 -2.14 12.14
N PHE A 720 22.34 -1.83 13.39
CA PHE A 720 21.73 -2.49 14.54
C PHE A 720 21.05 -1.44 15.38
N ASP A 721 19.74 -1.63 15.66
CA ASP A 721 18.91 -0.74 16.47
C ASP A 721 18.32 -1.48 17.65
N TYR A 722 18.48 -0.91 18.86
CA TYR A 722 17.74 -1.31 20.04
C TYR A 722 16.78 -0.18 20.41
N PHE A 723 15.48 -0.50 20.47
CA PHE A 723 14.43 0.48 20.70
C PHE A 723 13.44 0.00 21.77
N TRP A 724 12.81 0.95 22.43
CA TRP A 724 11.63 0.72 23.27
C TRP A 724 10.71 1.93 23.22
N ASN A 725 9.43 1.65 23.23
CA ASN A 725 8.37 2.65 23.14
C ASN A 725 7.44 2.49 24.35
N ASP A 726 7.10 3.61 24.96
CA ASP A 726 6.16 3.67 26.07
C ASP A 726 4.94 4.49 25.62
N VAL A 727 3.75 3.93 25.80
CA VAL A 727 2.48 4.62 25.50
C VAL A 727 1.80 5.01 26.78
N THR A 728 1.38 6.26 26.90
CA THR A 728 0.71 6.81 28.07
C THR A 728 -0.61 7.44 27.69
N ASN A 729 -1.54 7.53 28.65
CA ASN A 729 -2.91 8.06 28.45
C ASN A 729 -3.72 7.27 27.39
N MET A 730 -3.51 5.96 27.31
CA MET A 730 -4.36 5.09 26.51
C MET A 730 -5.79 5.10 27.04
N LEU A 731 -6.78 5.13 26.13
CA LEU A 731 -8.21 5.06 26.43
C LEU A 731 -8.75 3.66 26.22
#